data_35ff89356c4187973dc23a335c020ed3
#
_entry.id   35ff89356c4187973dc23a335c020ed3
#
_cell.length_a   1.000
_cell.length_b   1.000
_cell.length_c   1.000
_cell.angle_alpha   90.00
_cell.angle_beta   90.00
_cell.angle_gamma   90.00
#
_symmetry.space_group_name_H-M   'P 1'
#
loop_
_entity.id
_entity.type
_entity.pdbx_description
1 polymer ?
#
loop_
_entity_poly.entity_id
_entity_poly.type
_entity_poly.pdbx_seq_one_letter_code
_entity_poly.pdbx_strand_id
1 'polypeptide(L)'
;MSAVALQTVQAQDTLGPLDLEGRTITSITFNYRGARTVNEQRLRDRMSVREGMKYATEAIDNDIASLYESGLVDDVSFLGDPHGANSLKLIVEVVTRGQFIEMGFVGNTIFSDRKLASEAKLKAGVISDKAILAARRNIETLYKGFGYPDVLVSHRLRETDEAGQYQLILVIEEGVKSEVRKIRFEGNQAFSRVELRREMKTKQKGLLSFITKSGRIDAEKLQQDLRSLEDFYRNHGFRAVRIEGARREPVKDGRVDLIIPIDEGLKYTVQSVSYGNMTVFTPEELMPGLSLVGGDLYSGKKIRDDVRMIRSYYGSRGYADALVQVDMRDVSPGMVVIVFQITEGRRYRVGKVNIQGNTVTQDKVIRREVPMQPGEPYNSVDEDTTSRRLKNINYFDGVQVSGSPSTQAGYRDVNLLVNEKKTGSISFGAGFSSIDSIVGYLNLEQTNFDISNPKGFFRGAGQRFGMQLRIGNERRDFKVSLVEPWFLGKRLSLGTELYYRDLLYLSDEYDQGNVGGSVFIRRPLGRKGYVKAEYRFEQVSIDVDSVPPASLFLMEDGDFIKSAIALSYVFDSRDSNILPRRGHRASLGATMAGGILGGDVDTYTLSASGTKHWSLPWDIILNVNGSATVVDALSGTVPIFERQFIGGARSLRGFELRDVGPRDLATGSALGGNTAAFGSVE
;
A
#
# COMPACT_ATOMS: atom_id res chain seq x y z
N MET A 1 -73.29 25.50 17.48
CA MET A 1 -74.03 24.26 17.40
C MET A 1 -73.95 23.72 15.99
N SER A 2 -73.17 22.71 15.81
CA SER A 2 -73.26 21.81 14.63
C SER A 2 -72.50 20.56 15.03
N ALA A 3 -73.24 19.49 15.19
CA ALA A 3 -72.81 18.19 15.55
C ALA A 3 -72.06 17.55 14.33
N VAL A 4 -70.79 17.14 14.51
CA VAL A 4 -70.14 16.26 13.58
C VAL A 4 -70.32 14.83 14.07
N ALA A 5 -71.00 14.04 13.24
CA ALA A 5 -71.23 12.64 13.45
C ALA A 5 -69.91 11.85 13.43
N LEU A 6 -69.59 11.17 14.52
CA LEU A 6 -68.60 10.11 14.52
C LEU A 6 -69.19 8.90 13.78
N GLN A 7 -68.64 8.62 12.59
CA GLN A 7 -68.80 7.27 11.99
C GLN A 7 -67.79 6.35 12.66
N THR A 8 -68.30 5.40 13.43
CA THR A 8 -67.55 4.25 13.95
C THR A 8 -67.16 3.36 12.75
N VAL A 9 -65.91 3.38 12.39
CA VAL A 9 -65.33 2.34 11.55
C VAL A 9 -65.19 1.09 12.42
N GLN A 10 -65.89 0.04 12.05
CA GLN A 10 -65.76 -1.28 12.65
C GLN A 10 -64.29 -1.73 12.45
N ALA A 11 -63.62 -2.02 13.56
CA ALA A 11 -62.36 -2.70 13.58
C ALA A 11 -62.55 -4.12 12.98
N GLN A 12 -61.98 -4.37 11.84
CA GLN A 12 -61.75 -5.73 11.37
C GLN A 12 -60.71 -6.36 12.33
N ASP A 13 -61.07 -7.49 12.90
CA ASP A 13 -60.19 -8.32 13.71
C ASP A 13 -58.89 -8.62 12.93
N THR A 14 -57.82 -7.96 13.32
CA THR A 14 -56.47 -8.32 12.83
C THR A 14 -56.03 -9.57 13.58
N LEU A 15 -56.02 -10.69 12.90
CA LEU A 15 -55.42 -11.95 13.38
C LEU A 15 -53.96 -11.71 13.79
N GLY A 16 -53.58 -12.22 14.95
CA GLY A 16 -52.22 -12.07 15.49
C GLY A 16 -51.18 -12.82 14.63
N PRO A 17 -49.90 -12.50 14.76
CA PRO A 17 -48.81 -13.08 13.96
C PRO A 17 -48.73 -14.62 13.99
N LEU A 18 -49.19 -15.25 15.09
CA LEU A 18 -49.16 -16.71 15.26
C LEU A 18 -50.18 -17.47 14.40
N ASP A 19 -51.26 -16.81 13.97
CA ASP A 19 -52.29 -17.42 13.11
C ASP A 19 -51.89 -17.50 11.63
N LEU A 20 -50.82 -16.86 11.23
CA LEU A 20 -50.32 -16.84 9.85
C LEU A 20 -49.20 -17.87 9.60
N GLU A 21 -48.58 -18.36 10.67
CA GLU A 21 -47.40 -19.24 10.58
C GLU A 21 -47.73 -20.57 9.86
N GLY A 22 -46.87 -20.94 8.88
CA GLY A 22 -47.02 -22.18 8.11
C GLY A 22 -48.03 -22.15 6.96
N ARG A 23 -48.80 -21.08 6.74
CA ARG A 23 -49.71 -20.91 5.59
C ARG A 23 -48.91 -20.69 4.31
N THR A 24 -49.40 -21.19 3.20
CA THR A 24 -48.74 -21.01 1.87
C THR A 24 -49.05 -19.62 1.32
N ILE A 25 -48.02 -18.87 0.96
CA ILE A 25 -48.12 -17.56 0.32
C ILE A 25 -48.50 -17.75 -1.14
N THR A 26 -49.73 -17.37 -1.49
CA THR A 26 -50.28 -17.54 -2.84
C THR A 26 -49.95 -16.39 -3.79
N SER A 27 -49.79 -15.19 -3.23
CA SER A 27 -49.41 -14.01 -3.98
C SER A 27 -48.73 -12.98 -3.10
N ILE A 28 -47.81 -12.18 -3.65
CA ILE A 28 -47.15 -11.07 -3.00
C ILE A 28 -47.47 -9.80 -3.77
N THR A 29 -48.19 -8.85 -3.17
CA THR A 29 -48.53 -7.57 -3.78
C THR A 29 -47.88 -6.42 -3.03
N PHE A 30 -47.43 -5.41 -3.78
CA PHE A 30 -46.84 -4.21 -3.21
C PHE A 30 -47.82 -3.05 -3.22
N ASN A 31 -48.05 -2.46 -2.07
CA ASN A 31 -48.88 -1.27 -1.89
C ASN A 31 -47.98 -0.08 -1.52
N TYR A 32 -47.85 0.90 -2.41
CA TYR A 32 -47.02 2.08 -2.20
C TYR A 32 -47.78 3.16 -1.44
N ARG A 33 -47.31 3.49 -0.22
CA ARG A 33 -47.79 4.65 0.53
C ARG A 33 -46.94 5.88 0.17
N GLY A 34 -47.35 6.60 -0.87
CA GLY A 34 -46.63 7.77 -1.38
C GLY A 34 -46.02 7.58 -2.78
N ALA A 35 -44.97 8.31 -3.06
CA ALA A 35 -44.32 8.29 -4.37
C ALA A 35 -43.61 6.95 -4.67
N ARG A 36 -43.83 6.41 -5.87
CA ARG A 36 -43.19 5.16 -6.32
C ARG A 36 -41.85 5.46 -6.99
N THR A 37 -40.83 5.68 -6.17
CA THR A 37 -39.46 6.00 -6.63
C THR A 37 -38.60 4.76 -6.93
N VAL A 38 -39.01 3.59 -6.42
CA VAL A 38 -38.33 2.30 -6.62
C VAL A 38 -39.32 1.33 -7.25
N ASN A 39 -38.92 0.64 -8.31
CA ASN A 39 -39.78 -0.36 -8.95
C ASN A 39 -39.86 -1.63 -8.09
N GLU A 40 -40.96 -2.35 -8.25
CA GLU A 40 -41.28 -3.55 -7.51
C GLU A 40 -40.22 -4.64 -7.63
N GLN A 41 -39.67 -4.83 -8.83
CA GLN A 41 -38.64 -5.86 -9.06
C GLN A 41 -37.40 -5.64 -8.19
N ARG A 42 -36.94 -4.39 -8.03
CA ARG A 42 -35.77 -4.09 -7.17
C ARG A 42 -36.05 -4.34 -5.68
N LEU A 43 -37.29 -4.21 -5.23
CA LEU A 43 -37.71 -4.57 -3.88
C LEU A 43 -37.75 -6.10 -3.73
N ARG A 44 -38.38 -6.79 -4.71
CA ARG A 44 -38.42 -8.26 -4.75
C ARG A 44 -37.03 -8.89 -4.73
N ASP A 45 -36.05 -8.31 -5.44
CA ASP A 45 -34.69 -8.82 -5.50
C ASP A 45 -33.98 -8.80 -4.12
N ARG A 46 -34.49 -8.02 -3.18
CA ARG A 46 -33.97 -7.91 -1.80
C ARG A 46 -34.69 -8.77 -0.76
N MET A 47 -35.77 -9.39 -1.16
CA MET A 47 -36.54 -10.29 -0.30
C MET A 47 -36.13 -11.74 -0.56
N SER A 48 -36.17 -12.55 0.46
CA SER A 48 -36.01 -14.01 0.38
C SER A 48 -37.33 -14.72 0.15
N VAL A 49 -38.41 -14.18 0.68
CA VAL A 49 -39.79 -14.75 0.60
C VAL A 49 -40.31 -14.69 -0.83
N ARG A 50 -40.87 -15.81 -1.30
CA ARG A 50 -41.45 -15.96 -2.64
C ARG A 50 -42.84 -16.58 -2.59
N GLU A 51 -43.61 -16.38 -3.65
CA GLU A 51 -44.89 -17.07 -3.85
C GLU A 51 -44.67 -18.59 -3.87
N GLY A 52 -45.54 -19.32 -3.24
CA GLY A 52 -45.43 -20.78 -3.04
C GLY A 52 -44.70 -21.21 -1.76
N MET A 53 -44.00 -20.31 -1.09
CA MET A 53 -43.35 -20.61 0.21
C MET A 53 -44.36 -20.57 1.35
N LYS A 54 -43.98 -21.22 2.46
CA LYS A 54 -44.74 -21.10 3.71
C LYS A 54 -44.35 -19.82 4.44
N TYR A 55 -45.35 -19.15 5.01
CA TYR A 55 -45.13 -17.99 5.85
C TYR A 55 -44.33 -18.41 7.09
N ALA A 56 -43.24 -17.69 7.35
CA ALA A 56 -42.45 -17.82 8.54
C ALA A 56 -42.10 -16.41 9.04
N THR A 57 -42.43 -16.09 10.26
CA THR A 57 -42.19 -14.76 10.86
C THR A 57 -40.73 -14.37 10.77
N GLU A 58 -39.81 -15.30 11.07
CA GLU A 58 -38.37 -15.05 10.98
C GLU A 58 -37.90 -14.66 9.54
N ALA A 59 -38.48 -15.26 8.50
CA ALA A 59 -38.15 -14.91 7.12
C ALA A 59 -38.67 -13.52 6.77
N ILE A 60 -39.84 -13.13 7.25
CA ILE A 60 -40.41 -11.78 7.08
C ILE A 60 -39.54 -10.74 7.81
N ASP A 61 -39.13 -11.00 9.04
CA ASP A 61 -38.26 -10.08 9.81
C ASP A 61 -36.91 -9.88 9.13
N ASN A 62 -36.34 -10.95 8.58
CA ASN A 62 -35.10 -10.88 7.78
C ASN A 62 -35.28 -10.06 6.50
N ASP A 63 -36.44 -10.19 5.82
CA ASP A 63 -36.74 -9.41 4.61
C ASP A 63 -36.97 -7.93 4.95
N ILE A 64 -37.65 -7.62 6.07
CA ILE A 64 -37.78 -6.26 6.58
C ILE A 64 -36.39 -5.65 6.81
N ALA A 65 -35.51 -6.34 7.54
CA ALA A 65 -34.16 -5.89 7.80
C ALA A 65 -33.37 -5.67 6.50
N SER A 66 -33.46 -6.60 5.54
CA SER A 66 -32.80 -6.52 4.24
C SER A 66 -33.29 -5.33 3.42
N LEU A 67 -34.58 -5.03 3.45
CA LEU A 67 -35.17 -3.88 2.74
C LEU A 67 -34.68 -2.56 3.37
N TYR A 68 -34.65 -2.43 4.69
CA TYR A 68 -34.09 -1.25 5.35
C TYR A 68 -32.58 -1.10 5.09
N GLU A 69 -31.81 -2.18 5.20
CA GLU A 69 -30.37 -2.17 4.92
C GLU A 69 -30.04 -1.80 3.47
N SER A 70 -30.94 -2.15 2.53
CA SER A 70 -30.77 -1.78 1.13
C SER A 70 -30.83 -0.27 0.90
N GLY A 71 -31.41 0.50 1.83
CA GLY A 71 -31.64 1.93 1.74
C GLY A 71 -32.67 2.35 0.69
N LEU A 72 -33.46 1.42 0.15
CA LEU A 72 -34.47 1.69 -0.87
C LEU A 72 -35.80 2.18 -0.29
N VAL A 73 -36.04 1.92 0.98
CA VAL A 73 -37.31 2.22 1.67
C VAL A 73 -37.05 3.08 2.92
N ASP A 74 -38.01 3.94 3.22
CA ASP A 74 -38.06 4.69 4.47
C ASP A 74 -38.98 4.01 5.49
N ASP A 75 -40.00 3.25 5.00
CA ASP A 75 -40.84 2.43 5.83
C ASP A 75 -41.31 1.20 5.05
N VAL A 76 -41.43 0.05 5.73
CA VAL A 76 -41.98 -1.17 5.15
C VAL A 76 -42.70 -1.98 6.22
N SER A 77 -43.89 -2.47 5.86
CA SER A 77 -44.68 -3.39 6.69
C SER A 77 -45.26 -4.52 5.83
N PHE A 78 -45.37 -5.70 6.42
CA PHE A 78 -45.90 -6.88 5.77
C PHE A 78 -47.23 -7.22 6.44
N LEU A 79 -48.29 -7.22 5.63
CA LEU A 79 -49.64 -7.55 6.07
C LEU A 79 -50.05 -8.89 5.44
N GLY A 80 -50.50 -9.81 6.27
CA GLY A 80 -51.03 -11.09 5.82
C GLY A 80 -52.54 -11.05 5.71
N ASP A 81 -53.07 -11.34 4.53
CA ASP A 81 -54.51 -11.48 4.26
C ASP A 81 -54.83 -12.97 4.07
N PRO A 82 -55.41 -13.64 5.08
CA PRO A 82 -55.73 -15.07 5.02
C PRO A 82 -56.82 -15.34 3.97
N HIS A 83 -56.53 -16.25 3.04
CA HIS A 83 -57.46 -16.64 2.00
C HIS A 83 -57.67 -18.17 1.99
N GLY A 84 -58.76 -18.62 2.60
CA GLY A 84 -59.02 -20.06 2.82
C GLY A 84 -58.28 -20.63 4.04
N ALA A 85 -58.38 -21.95 4.24
CA ALA A 85 -57.92 -22.60 5.47
C ALA A 85 -56.39 -22.65 5.60
N ASN A 86 -55.61 -22.62 4.49
CA ASN A 86 -54.16 -22.82 4.54
C ASN A 86 -53.39 -21.94 3.57
N SER A 87 -54.00 -20.87 3.08
CA SER A 87 -53.43 -19.95 2.10
C SER A 87 -53.42 -18.52 2.65
N LEU A 88 -52.45 -17.73 2.17
CA LEU A 88 -52.18 -16.37 2.58
C LEU A 88 -51.81 -15.52 1.38
N LYS A 89 -52.40 -14.35 1.25
CA LYS A 89 -51.92 -13.29 0.40
C LYS A 89 -51.06 -12.32 1.19
N LEU A 90 -49.82 -12.08 0.75
CA LEU A 90 -48.93 -11.17 1.44
C LEU A 90 -48.98 -9.79 0.77
N ILE A 91 -49.26 -8.77 1.54
CA ILE A 91 -49.30 -7.38 1.08
C ILE A 91 -48.12 -6.67 1.71
N VAL A 92 -47.20 -6.18 0.90
CA VAL A 92 -46.04 -5.39 1.33
C VAL A 92 -46.37 -3.92 1.15
N GLU A 93 -46.69 -3.26 2.26
CA GLU A 93 -46.83 -1.81 2.26
C GLU A 93 -45.49 -1.14 2.38
N VAL A 94 -45.16 -0.25 1.44
CA VAL A 94 -43.86 0.35 1.34
C VAL A 94 -43.94 1.85 1.13
N VAL A 95 -43.10 2.58 1.87
CA VAL A 95 -42.76 3.97 1.61
C VAL A 95 -41.35 3.97 0.99
N THR A 96 -41.26 4.22 -0.29
CA THR A 96 -39.97 4.22 -0.98
C THR A 96 -39.20 5.51 -0.71
N ARG A 97 -37.88 5.39 -0.50
CA ARG A 97 -37.03 6.53 -0.26
C ARG A 97 -36.97 7.44 -1.48
N GLY A 98 -36.97 8.74 -1.25
CA GLY A 98 -36.87 9.74 -2.31
C GLY A 98 -35.58 9.59 -3.16
N GLN A 99 -35.63 10.09 -4.36
CA GLN A 99 -34.48 10.12 -5.29
C GLN A 99 -34.09 11.57 -5.57
N PHE A 100 -32.80 11.86 -5.59
CA PHE A 100 -32.35 13.10 -6.18
C PHE A 100 -31.96 12.89 -7.65
N ILE A 101 -32.45 13.79 -8.49
CA ILE A 101 -32.26 13.72 -9.95
C ILE A 101 -31.17 14.66 -10.44
N GLU A 102 -30.95 15.76 -9.73
CA GLU A 102 -30.01 16.81 -10.08
C GLU A 102 -29.30 17.33 -8.84
N MET A 103 -28.05 17.78 -9.02
CA MET A 103 -27.23 18.39 -7.99
C MET A 103 -26.96 19.85 -8.35
N GLY A 104 -27.33 20.78 -7.46
CA GLY A 104 -27.06 22.21 -7.57
C GLY A 104 -26.05 22.66 -6.52
N PHE A 105 -25.38 23.77 -6.78
CA PHE A 105 -24.42 24.39 -5.87
C PHE A 105 -24.79 25.85 -5.70
N VAL A 106 -24.66 26.35 -4.46
CA VAL A 106 -24.95 27.73 -4.10
C VAL A 106 -23.86 28.26 -3.18
N GLY A 107 -23.39 29.47 -3.44
CA GLY A 107 -22.36 30.14 -2.64
C GLY A 107 -20.91 29.82 -3.07
N ASN A 108 -20.72 29.02 -4.10
CA ASN A 108 -19.41 28.73 -4.67
C ASN A 108 -18.99 29.83 -5.64
N THR A 109 -17.96 30.58 -5.28
CA THR A 109 -17.35 31.60 -6.15
C THR A 109 -15.98 31.18 -6.69
N ILE A 110 -15.32 30.23 -6.02
CA ILE A 110 -13.96 29.79 -6.31
C ILE A 110 -13.91 28.63 -7.30
N PHE A 111 -14.84 27.70 -7.19
CA PHE A 111 -14.90 26.54 -8.08
C PHE A 111 -16.20 26.50 -8.86
N SER A 112 -16.12 26.07 -10.11
CA SER A 112 -17.31 25.85 -10.95
C SER A 112 -18.10 24.63 -10.47
N ASP A 113 -19.41 24.63 -10.73
CA ASP A 113 -20.34 23.55 -10.42
C ASP A 113 -19.87 22.20 -11.00
N ARG A 114 -19.34 22.21 -12.23
CA ARG A 114 -18.76 21.02 -12.86
C ARG A 114 -17.61 20.43 -12.05
N LYS A 115 -16.72 21.28 -11.50
CA LYS A 115 -15.60 20.83 -10.67
C LYS A 115 -16.11 20.27 -9.35
N LEU A 116 -17.07 20.93 -8.72
CA LEU A 116 -17.67 20.49 -7.46
C LEU A 116 -18.45 19.18 -7.62
N ALA A 117 -19.20 19.02 -8.70
CA ALA A 117 -19.92 17.79 -9.00
C ALA A 117 -18.96 16.60 -9.20
N SER A 118 -17.85 16.83 -9.91
CA SER A 118 -16.78 15.82 -10.05
C SER A 118 -16.16 15.42 -8.73
N GLU A 119 -15.95 16.37 -7.81
CA GLU A 119 -15.33 16.12 -6.52
C GLU A 119 -16.30 15.50 -5.52
N ALA A 120 -17.58 15.84 -5.58
CA ALA A 120 -18.65 15.26 -4.77
C ALA A 120 -18.72 13.74 -4.93
N LYS A 121 -18.35 13.21 -6.12
CA LYS A 121 -18.39 11.78 -6.47
C LYS A 121 -19.75 11.13 -6.20
N LEU A 122 -20.81 11.91 -6.29
CA LEU A 122 -22.17 11.49 -6.03
C LEU A 122 -22.93 11.39 -7.36
N LYS A 123 -23.65 10.28 -7.56
CA LYS A 123 -24.48 10.05 -8.75
C LYS A 123 -25.94 10.20 -8.36
N ALA A 124 -26.74 10.75 -9.26
CA ALA A 124 -28.19 10.81 -9.13
C ALA A 124 -28.77 9.42 -8.80
N GLY A 125 -29.78 9.37 -7.94
CA GLY A 125 -30.41 8.13 -7.48
C GLY A 125 -31.02 8.27 -6.09
N VAL A 126 -31.17 7.14 -5.42
CA VAL A 126 -31.77 7.08 -4.08
C VAL A 126 -30.96 7.92 -3.10
N ILE A 127 -31.67 8.71 -2.28
CA ILE A 127 -31.05 9.58 -1.28
C ILE A 127 -30.37 8.72 -0.19
N SER A 128 -29.08 8.93 -0.01
CA SER A 128 -28.28 8.29 1.02
C SER A 128 -27.55 9.34 1.85
N ASP A 129 -27.91 9.48 3.13
CA ASP A 129 -27.29 10.44 4.04
C ASP A 129 -25.78 10.22 4.15
N LYS A 130 -25.34 8.96 4.16
CA LYS A 130 -23.92 8.58 4.16
C LYS A 130 -23.19 9.08 2.91
N ALA A 131 -23.80 8.96 1.74
CA ALA A 131 -23.23 9.41 0.48
C ALA A 131 -23.20 10.94 0.39
N ILE A 132 -24.24 11.62 0.83
CA ILE A 132 -24.30 13.08 0.90
C ILE A 132 -23.24 13.63 1.87
N LEU A 133 -23.11 13.01 3.04
CA LEU A 133 -22.08 13.40 4.02
C LEU A 133 -20.66 13.22 3.45
N ALA A 134 -20.42 12.14 2.70
CA ALA A 134 -19.14 11.91 2.02
C ALA A 134 -18.89 12.98 0.93
N ALA A 135 -19.89 13.33 0.13
CA ALA A 135 -19.81 14.38 -0.88
C ALA A 135 -19.47 15.75 -0.27
N ARG A 136 -20.15 16.10 0.82
CA ARG A 136 -19.85 17.34 1.58
C ARG A 136 -18.41 17.38 2.06
N ARG A 137 -17.92 16.29 2.70
CA ARG A 137 -16.54 16.19 3.16
C ARG A 137 -15.52 16.29 2.02
N ASN A 138 -15.81 15.70 0.87
CA ASN A 138 -14.94 15.79 -0.30
C ASN A 138 -14.81 17.25 -0.77
N ILE A 139 -15.92 17.97 -0.85
CA ILE A 139 -15.94 19.40 -1.22
C ILE A 139 -15.20 20.23 -0.18
N GLU A 140 -15.47 20.04 1.12
CA GLU A 140 -14.73 20.72 2.17
C GLU A 140 -13.23 20.49 2.07
N THR A 141 -12.82 19.26 1.81
CA THR A 141 -11.41 18.89 1.63
C THR A 141 -10.78 19.61 0.43
N LEU A 142 -11.53 19.73 -0.68
CA LEU A 142 -11.09 20.49 -1.85
C LEU A 142 -10.81 21.95 -1.45
N TYR A 143 -11.78 22.63 -0.83
CA TYR A 143 -11.64 24.03 -0.41
C TYR A 143 -10.50 24.25 0.61
N LYS A 144 -10.42 23.38 1.62
CA LYS A 144 -9.32 23.41 2.61
C LYS A 144 -7.96 23.23 1.93
N GLY A 145 -7.88 22.34 0.93
CA GLY A 145 -6.70 22.16 0.09
C GLY A 145 -6.30 23.39 -0.73
N PHE A 146 -7.21 24.32 -0.95
CA PHE A 146 -6.98 25.58 -1.67
C PHE A 146 -6.79 26.79 -0.75
N GLY A 147 -6.82 26.58 0.56
CA GLY A 147 -6.54 27.62 1.56
C GLY A 147 -7.78 28.27 2.17
N TYR A 148 -8.93 27.60 2.12
CA TYR A 148 -10.18 28.01 2.78
C TYR A 148 -10.47 27.09 3.96
N PRO A 149 -9.80 27.28 5.12
CA PRO A 149 -9.86 26.33 6.24
C PRO A 149 -11.23 26.30 6.93
N ASP A 150 -11.98 27.38 6.85
CA ASP A 150 -13.23 27.59 7.56
C ASP A 150 -14.46 27.37 6.67
N VAL A 151 -14.29 26.71 5.50
CA VAL A 151 -15.37 26.34 4.61
C VAL A 151 -16.37 25.44 5.32
N LEU A 152 -17.65 25.76 5.18
CA LEU A 152 -18.76 24.93 5.62
C LEU A 152 -19.61 24.52 4.42
N VAL A 153 -19.92 23.24 4.34
CA VAL A 153 -20.81 22.71 3.30
C VAL A 153 -22.02 22.11 3.96
N SER A 154 -23.18 22.67 3.69
CA SER A 154 -24.48 22.12 4.10
C SER A 154 -25.25 21.60 2.88
N HIS A 155 -26.37 20.97 3.08
CA HIS A 155 -27.23 20.52 2.00
C HIS A 155 -28.69 20.81 2.28
N ARG A 156 -29.46 20.95 1.20
CA ARG A 156 -30.92 21.05 1.21
C ARG A 156 -31.47 20.17 0.10
N LEU A 157 -32.57 19.51 0.38
CA LEU A 157 -33.36 18.79 -0.61
C LEU A 157 -34.55 19.70 -1.01
N ARG A 158 -34.65 20.00 -2.28
CA ARG A 158 -35.79 20.73 -2.84
C ARG A 158 -36.63 19.75 -3.62
N GLU A 159 -37.89 19.59 -3.25
CA GLU A 159 -38.84 18.76 -4.00
C GLU A 159 -39.09 19.36 -5.39
N THR A 160 -39.16 18.52 -6.38
CA THR A 160 -39.49 18.89 -7.77
C THR A 160 -40.99 18.76 -7.98
N ASP A 161 -41.49 19.07 -9.19
CA ASP A 161 -42.91 18.93 -9.52
C ASP A 161 -43.38 17.46 -9.53
N GLU A 162 -42.44 16.51 -9.55
CA GLU A 162 -42.73 15.07 -9.46
C GLU A 162 -42.50 14.59 -7.99
N ALA A 163 -43.54 14.02 -7.40
CA ALA A 163 -43.52 13.54 -6.05
C ALA A 163 -42.39 12.49 -5.80
N GLY A 164 -41.63 12.69 -4.74
CA GLY A 164 -40.51 11.82 -4.36
C GLY A 164 -39.22 12.06 -5.16
N GLN A 165 -39.19 13.02 -6.08
CA GLN A 165 -37.98 13.46 -6.74
C GLN A 165 -37.50 14.79 -6.14
N TYR A 166 -36.19 14.86 -5.92
CA TYR A 166 -35.57 16.00 -5.26
C TYR A 166 -34.39 16.54 -6.07
N GLN A 167 -34.16 17.84 -5.99
CA GLN A 167 -32.91 18.47 -6.33
C GLN A 167 -32.06 18.56 -5.06
N LEU A 168 -30.87 18.00 -5.09
CA LEU A 168 -29.89 18.13 -3.99
C LEU A 168 -29.11 19.42 -4.16
N ILE A 169 -29.33 20.39 -3.30
CA ILE A 169 -28.61 21.67 -3.31
C ILE A 169 -27.54 21.64 -2.23
N LEU A 170 -26.28 21.73 -2.62
CA LEU A 170 -25.13 21.88 -1.72
C LEU A 170 -24.86 23.37 -1.54
N VAL A 171 -25.04 23.85 -0.31
CA VAL A 171 -24.82 25.25 0.06
C VAL A 171 -23.43 25.36 0.65
N ILE A 172 -22.61 26.22 0.07
CA ILE A 172 -21.20 26.39 0.39
C ILE A 172 -20.98 27.77 0.98
N GLU A 173 -20.51 27.83 2.20
CA GLU A 173 -20.00 29.03 2.84
C GLU A 173 -18.47 28.94 2.77
N GLU A 174 -17.88 29.60 1.78
CA GLU A 174 -16.47 29.45 1.45
C GLU A 174 -15.51 29.92 2.55
N GLY A 175 -15.97 30.87 3.37
CA GLY A 175 -15.13 31.52 4.38
C GLY A 175 -14.05 32.42 3.76
N VAL A 176 -13.06 32.76 4.54
CA VAL A 176 -11.95 33.62 4.10
C VAL A 176 -10.73 32.80 3.77
N LYS A 177 -10.12 33.07 2.61
CA LYS A 177 -8.83 32.50 2.26
C LYS A 177 -7.80 32.85 3.31
N SER A 178 -7.16 31.85 3.90
CA SER A 178 -6.19 32.02 4.97
C SER A 178 -4.86 31.38 4.60
N GLU A 179 -3.80 32.21 4.51
CA GLU A 179 -2.45 31.75 4.23
C GLU A 179 -1.51 32.09 5.40
N VAL A 180 -0.76 31.10 5.88
CA VAL A 180 0.18 31.28 7.00
C VAL A 180 1.34 32.18 6.57
N ARG A 181 1.35 33.40 7.09
CA ARG A 181 2.47 34.35 6.91
C ARG A 181 3.64 33.99 7.81
N LYS A 182 3.38 33.84 9.12
CA LYS A 182 4.40 33.53 10.14
C LYS A 182 3.83 32.55 11.14
N ILE A 183 4.72 31.70 11.67
CA ILE A 183 4.44 30.84 12.83
C ILE A 183 5.27 31.40 13.99
N ARG A 184 4.60 31.80 15.05
CA ARG A 184 5.18 32.36 16.28
C ARG A 184 4.92 31.36 17.42
N PHE A 185 5.90 31.24 18.29
CA PHE A 185 5.78 30.50 19.53
C PHE A 185 5.89 31.48 20.70
N GLU A 186 5.03 31.33 21.68
CA GLU A 186 5.02 32.10 22.90
C GLU A 186 5.31 31.19 24.09
N GLY A 187 6.22 31.61 24.98
CA GLY A 187 6.61 30.80 26.13
C GLY A 187 7.72 29.78 25.87
N ASN A 188 8.21 29.63 24.65
CA ASN A 188 9.32 28.75 24.29
C ASN A 188 10.67 29.36 24.78
N GLN A 189 11.20 28.84 25.87
CA GLN A 189 12.50 29.27 26.43
C GLN A 189 13.61 28.24 26.14
N ALA A 190 13.27 26.96 26.17
CA ALA A 190 14.21 25.86 26.03
C ALA A 190 14.67 25.58 24.59
N PHE A 191 13.82 25.88 23.60
CA PHE A 191 14.10 25.59 22.20
C PHE A 191 13.87 26.81 21.32
N SER A 192 14.70 26.92 20.28
CA SER A 192 14.58 28.02 19.32
C SER A 192 13.35 27.81 18.40
N ARG A 193 12.85 28.94 17.88
CA ARG A 193 11.75 28.94 16.89
C ARG A 193 12.07 28.13 15.63
N VAL A 194 13.36 27.98 15.29
CA VAL A 194 13.79 27.22 14.12
C VAL A 194 13.66 25.73 14.38
N GLU A 195 14.08 25.26 15.55
CA GLU A 195 13.94 23.86 15.97
C GLU A 195 12.48 23.44 16.02
N LEU A 196 11.62 24.22 16.69
CA LEU A 196 10.19 23.92 16.80
C LEU A 196 9.51 23.88 15.43
N ARG A 197 9.85 24.79 14.50
CA ARG A 197 9.30 24.75 13.13
C ARG A 197 9.75 23.55 12.30
N ARG A 198 10.89 22.93 12.61
CA ARG A 198 11.33 21.68 11.93
C ARG A 198 10.42 20.51 12.26
N GLU A 199 9.88 20.48 13.47
CA GLU A 199 8.97 19.43 13.91
C GLU A 199 7.56 19.56 13.30
N MET A 200 7.23 20.73 12.72
CA MET A 200 5.93 20.98 12.11
C MET A 200 5.91 20.66 10.62
N LYS A 201 4.84 20.04 10.16
CA LYS A 201 4.51 19.85 8.74
C LYS A 201 3.91 21.10 8.11
N THR A 202 3.15 21.88 8.89
CA THR A 202 2.62 23.17 8.47
C THR A 202 3.78 24.14 8.25
N LYS A 203 3.87 24.70 7.05
CA LYS A 203 4.96 25.63 6.66
C LYS A 203 4.40 27.01 6.42
N GLN A 204 5.24 28.03 6.63
CA GLN A 204 4.97 29.41 6.24
C GLN A 204 4.94 29.53 4.71
N LYS A 205 4.20 30.51 4.19
CA LYS A 205 4.21 30.84 2.76
C LYS A 205 5.60 31.32 2.35
N GLY A 206 6.21 30.64 1.39
CA GLY A 206 7.51 30.97 0.80
C GLY A 206 7.39 31.37 -0.67
N LEU A 207 8.49 31.77 -1.28
CA LEU A 207 8.55 32.15 -2.70
C LEU A 207 8.07 31.01 -3.64
N LEU A 208 8.37 29.76 -3.31
CA LEU A 208 7.99 28.58 -4.10
C LEU A 208 6.68 27.95 -3.64
N SER A 209 5.83 28.66 -2.88
CA SER A 209 4.57 28.13 -2.35
C SER A 209 3.56 27.75 -3.44
N PHE A 210 3.66 28.31 -4.62
CA PHE A 210 2.82 27.95 -5.77
C PHE A 210 3.08 26.51 -6.26
N ILE A 211 4.31 25.98 -6.09
CA ILE A 211 4.67 24.59 -6.39
C ILE A 211 4.47 23.72 -5.15
N THR A 212 5.00 24.12 -4.00
CA THR A 212 5.07 23.31 -2.78
C THR A 212 3.75 23.29 -1.99
N LYS A 213 2.79 24.16 -2.35
CA LYS A 213 1.52 24.38 -1.62
C LYS A 213 1.74 24.76 -0.15
N SER A 214 2.93 25.29 0.20
CA SER A 214 3.24 25.76 1.55
C SER A 214 2.43 27.01 1.91
N GLY A 215 2.19 27.23 3.20
CA GLY A 215 1.38 28.36 3.69
C GLY A 215 -0.11 28.08 3.80
N ARG A 216 -0.61 26.89 3.41
CA ARG A 216 -2.02 26.54 3.58
C ARG A 216 -2.28 25.98 4.98
N ILE A 217 -3.43 26.32 5.54
CA ILE A 217 -3.87 25.83 6.84
C ILE A 217 -4.72 24.59 6.62
N ASP A 218 -4.28 23.48 7.17
CA ASP A 218 -5.01 22.24 7.27
C ASP A 218 -5.18 21.94 8.76
N ALA A 219 -6.42 21.88 9.22
CA ALA A 219 -6.71 21.74 10.64
C ALA A 219 -6.21 20.40 11.20
N GLU A 220 -6.31 19.32 10.43
CA GLU A 220 -5.83 18.00 10.87
C GLU A 220 -4.30 17.96 10.96
N LYS A 221 -3.60 18.55 9.98
CA LYS A 221 -2.14 18.67 10.02
C LYS A 221 -1.69 19.56 11.17
N LEU A 222 -2.39 20.67 11.41
CA LEU A 222 -2.08 21.56 12.52
C LEU A 222 -2.23 20.83 13.88
N GLN A 223 -3.29 20.04 14.05
CA GLN A 223 -3.45 19.19 15.25
C GLN A 223 -2.35 18.14 15.39
N GLN A 224 -1.91 17.55 14.28
CA GLN A 224 -0.74 16.64 14.29
C GLN A 224 0.54 17.38 14.65
N ASP A 225 0.73 18.60 14.16
CA ASP A 225 1.89 19.42 14.48
C ASP A 225 1.95 19.79 15.97
N LEU A 226 0.81 20.15 16.58
CA LEU A 226 0.75 20.43 18.02
C LEU A 226 1.14 19.18 18.84
N ARG A 227 0.63 18.02 18.48
CA ARG A 227 1.03 16.74 19.12
C ARG A 227 2.52 16.44 18.90
N SER A 228 3.04 16.70 17.70
CA SER A 228 4.47 16.51 17.41
C SER A 228 5.35 17.43 18.27
N LEU A 229 4.93 18.68 18.48
CA LEU A 229 5.61 19.62 19.38
C LEU A 229 5.55 19.14 20.84
N GLU A 230 4.39 18.69 21.31
CA GLU A 230 4.29 18.11 22.67
C GLU A 230 5.22 16.90 22.84
N ASP A 231 5.20 15.97 21.85
CA ASP A 231 6.08 14.80 21.86
C ASP A 231 7.55 15.19 21.81
N PHE A 232 7.91 16.23 21.02
CA PHE A 232 9.25 16.77 20.98
C PHE A 232 9.70 17.27 22.35
N TYR A 233 8.91 18.10 23.01
CA TYR A 233 9.21 18.59 24.37
C TYR A 233 9.30 17.46 25.38
N ARG A 234 8.34 16.51 25.37
CA ARG A 234 8.34 15.34 26.25
C ARG A 234 9.55 14.44 26.03
N ASN A 235 10.10 14.41 24.83
CA ASN A 235 11.32 13.64 24.54
C ASN A 235 12.60 14.33 24.98
N HIS A 236 12.53 15.63 25.34
CA HIS A 236 13.68 16.43 25.79
C HIS A 236 13.58 16.88 27.26
N GLY A 237 12.79 16.18 28.06
CA GLY A 237 12.72 16.40 29.49
C GLY A 237 11.45 17.10 29.99
N PHE A 238 10.65 17.69 29.16
CA PHE A 238 9.49 18.51 29.58
C PHE A 238 8.23 17.64 29.69
N ARG A 239 8.11 16.88 30.78
CA ARG A 239 6.99 15.94 30.99
C ARG A 239 5.63 16.63 31.01
N ALA A 240 5.53 17.79 31.63
CA ALA A 240 4.28 18.50 31.90
C ALA A 240 3.97 19.59 30.85
N VAL A 241 4.66 19.57 29.70
CA VAL A 241 4.41 20.56 28.64
C VAL A 241 2.94 20.58 28.24
N ARG A 242 2.38 21.77 28.06
CA ARG A 242 1.02 22.02 27.58
C ARG A 242 1.05 22.94 26.38
N ILE A 243 0.31 22.59 25.34
CA ILE A 243 0.11 23.40 24.15
C ILE A 243 -1.40 23.51 23.93
N GLU A 244 -1.98 24.66 24.28
CA GLU A 244 -3.44 24.86 24.31
C GLU A 244 -4.08 24.98 22.94
N GLY A 245 -3.28 24.93 21.88
CA GLY A 245 -3.76 25.05 20.50
C GLY A 245 -3.01 26.15 19.74
N ALA A 246 -3.47 26.45 18.53
CA ALA A 246 -2.91 27.52 17.73
C ALA A 246 -3.96 28.62 17.52
N ARG A 247 -3.65 29.85 17.91
CA ARG A 247 -4.48 31.03 17.64
C ARG A 247 -4.12 31.58 16.26
N ARG A 248 -5.14 32.02 15.52
CA ARG A 248 -4.98 32.67 14.20
C ARG A 248 -5.17 34.15 14.38
N GLU A 249 -4.13 34.94 14.12
CA GLU A 249 -4.23 36.40 14.07
C GLU A 249 -4.33 36.86 12.62
N PRO A 250 -5.47 37.42 12.21
CA PRO A 250 -5.64 37.95 10.87
C PRO A 250 -4.67 39.11 10.60
N VAL A 251 -4.07 39.08 9.40
CA VAL A 251 -3.23 40.16 8.87
C VAL A 251 -3.84 40.59 7.54
N LYS A 252 -3.40 41.69 6.95
CA LYS A 252 -3.90 42.16 5.65
C LYS A 252 -3.77 41.08 4.55
N ASP A 253 -4.65 41.15 3.56
CA ASP A 253 -4.64 40.29 2.33
C ASP A 253 -4.87 38.82 2.55
N GLY A 254 -5.78 38.41 3.46
CA GLY A 254 -6.10 37.01 3.71
C GLY A 254 -4.94 36.18 4.29
N ARG A 255 -3.98 36.85 4.89
CA ARG A 255 -2.87 36.23 5.59
C ARG A 255 -3.14 36.15 7.08
N VAL A 256 -2.62 35.12 7.71
CA VAL A 256 -2.73 34.94 9.16
C VAL A 256 -1.36 34.60 9.76
N ASP A 257 -1.13 35.09 10.94
CA ASP A 257 -0.04 34.64 11.80
C ASP A 257 -0.61 33.54 12.71
N LEU A 258 0.08 32.42 12.79
CA LEU A 258 -0.23 31.35 13.73
C LEU A 258 0.58 31.57 15.00
N ILE A 259 -0.11 31.70 16.12
CA ILE A 259 0.51 31.86 17.44
C ILE A 259 0.24 30.58 18.23
N ILE A 260 1.31 29.92 18.66
CA ILE A 260 1.28 28.67 19.41
C ILE A 260 1.81 28.96 20.81
N PRO A 261 0.92 29.14 21.81
CA PRO A 261 1.33 29.28 23.20
C PRO A 261 1.81 27.94 23.74
N ILE A 262 2.93 27.95 24.41
CA ILE A 262 3.61 26.79 25.01
C ILE A 262 3.90 27.09 26.48
N ASP A 263 3.36 26.26 27.35
CA ASP A 263 3.78 26.17 28.74
C ASP A 263 4.73 24.98 28.85
N GLU A 264 6.02 25.23 28.93
CA GLU A 264 7.05 24.18 28.94
C GLU A 264 7.03 23.35 30.22
N GLY A 265 6.63 23.97 31.34
CA GLY A 265 6.74 23.37 32.65
C GLY A 265 8.20 23.12 33.10
N LEU A 266 8.38 22.26 34.08
CA LEU A 266 9.71 21.90 34.58
C LEU A 266 10.37 20.86 33.68
N LYS A 267 11.70 20.97 33.56
CA LYS A 267 12.54 19.96 32.93
C LYS A 267 12.86 18.85 33.92
N TYR A 268 12.59 17.61 33.57
CA TYR A 268 12.75 16.44 34.42
C TYR A 268 13.97 15.60 34.03
N THR A 269 14.69 15.12 35.05
CA THR A 269 15.75 14.12 34.96
C THR A 269 15.27 12.84 35.66
N VAL A 270 15.56 11.69 35.09
CA VAL A 270 15.24 10.39 35.65
C VAL A 270 16.28 10.06 36.77
N GLN A 271 15.84 10.00 38.01
CA GLN A 271 16.72 9.66 39.12
C GLN A 271 17.12 8.18 39.07
N SER A 272 16.15 7.30 38.91
CA SER A 272 16.35 5.87 38.77
C SER A 272 15.27 5.19 37.97
N VAL A 273 15.61 4.05 37.40
CA VAL A 273 14.69 3.15 36.71
C VAL A 273 14.71 1.81 37.48
N SER A 274 13.53 1.30 37.76
CA SER A 274 13.39 -0.01 38.44
C SER A 274 12.26 -0.84 37.78
N TYR A 275 12.29 -2.13 38.09
CA TYR A 275 11.38 -3.11 37.50
C TYR A 275 10.70 -3.88 38.60
N GLY A 276 9.38 -3.85 38.66
CA GLY A 276 8.58 -4.50 39.70
C GLY A 276 7.83 -5.74 39.16
N ASN A 277 7.56 -6.66 40.09
CA ASN A 277 6.76 -7.87 39.86
C ASN A 277 7.35 -8.85 38.83
N MET A 278 8.67 -8.87 38.68
CA MET A 278 9.39 -9.83 37.85
C MET A 278 9.68 -11.10 38.66
N THR A 279 9.26 -12.25 38.13
CA THR A 279 9.48 -13.56 38.75
C THR A 279 10.13 -14.56 37.79
N VAL A 280 9.95 -14.39 36.50
CA VAL A 280 10.42 -15.31 35.46
C VAL A 280 11.78 -14.92 34.89
N PHE A 281 12.00 -13.63 34.72
CA PHE A 281 13.24 -13.09 34.17
C PHE A 281 13.86 -12.08 35.16
N THR A 282 15.14 -11.82 34.99
CA THR A 282 15.84 -10.84 35.81
C THR A 282 15.97 -9.48 35.10
N PRO A 283 16.09 -8.36 35.82
CA PRO A 283 16.34 -7.06 35.22
C PRO A 283 17.57 -7.05 34.29
N GLU A 284 18.61 -7.78 34.63
CA GLU A 284 19.87 -7.86 33.89
C GLU A 284 19.68 -8.47 32.49
N GLU A 285 18.73 -9.40 32.35
CA GLU A 285 18.37 -9.99 31.04
C GLU A 285 17.66 -9.01 30.13
N LEU A 286 16.94 -8.03 30.69
CA LEU A 286 16.24 -6.97 29.94
C LEU A 286 17.15 -5.79 29.59
N MET A 287 18.09 -5.44 30.47
CA MET A 287 18.95 -4.25 30.37
C MET A 287 19.60 -4.03 28.99
N PRO A 288 20.15 -5.04 28.29
CA PRO A 288 20.82 -4.82 27.01
C PRO A 288 19.92 -4.24 25.91
N GLY A 289 18.61 -4.36 26.08
CA GLY A 289 17.63 -3.84 25.11
C GLY A 289 16.97 -2.53 25.50
N LEU A 290 17.21 -2.04 26.72
CA LEU A 290 16.57 -0.85 27.27
C LEU A 290 17.39 0.40 26.97
N SER A 291 16.70 1.51 26.77
CA SER A 291 17.31 2.77 26.36
C SER A 291 17.31 3.83 27.45
N LEU A 292 16.48 3.68 28.49
CA LEU A 292 16.33 4.64 29.57
C LEU A 292 17.15 4.18 30.81
N VAL A 293 18.03 5.05 31.31
CA VAL A 293 18.83 4.80 32.48
C VAL A 293 18.72 5.96 33.47
N GLY A 294 19.09 5.70 34.73
CA GLY A 294 19.21 6.76 35.74
C GLY A 294 20.23 7.81 35.32
N GLY A 295 19.91 9.09 35.50
CA GLY A 295 20.69 10.24 35.04
C GLY A 295 20.26 10.78 33.69
N ASP A 296 19.47 10.04 32.90
CA ASP A 296 18.93 10.52 31.62
C ASP A 296 17.89 11.64 31.81
N LEU A 297 17.78 12.49 30.81
CA LEU A 297 16.60 13.36 30.70
C LEU A 297 15.35 12.51 30.48
N TYR A 298 14.24 12.92 31.10
CA TYR A 298 12.94 12.31 30.83
C TYR A 298 12.67 12.27 29.32
N SER A 299 12.25 11.14 28.81
CA SER A 299 11.90 10.97 27.41
C SER A 299 10.71 10.02 27.27
N GLY A 300 9.56 10.58 26.88
CA GLY A 300 8.37 9.79 26.62
C GLY A 300 8.56 8.74 25.52
N LYS A 301 9.43 9.04 24.56
CA LYS A 301 9.80 8.09 23.50
C LYS A 301 10.58 6.90 24.05
N LYS A 302 11.65 7.15 24.83
CA LYS A 302 12.44 6.08 25.45
C LYS A 302 11.56 5.17 26.30
N ILE A 303 10.67 5.76 27.11
CA ILE A 303 9.71 5.00 27.94
C ILE A 303 8.82 4.10 27.08
N ARG A 304 8.21 4.63 26.01
CA ARG A 304 7.37 3.84 25.13
C ARG A 304 8.14 2.73 24.39
N ASP A 305 9.37 3.02 24.00
CA ASP A 305 10.25 2.06 23.33
C ASP A 305 10.66 0.95 24.30
N ASP A 306 10.97 1.27 25.55
CA ASP A 306 11.32 0.30 26.60
C ASP A 306 10.10 -0.57 26.96
N VAL A 307 8.90 0.02 27.14
CA VAL A 307 7.66 -0.76 27.32
C VAL A 307 7.47 -1.76 26.18
N ARG A 308 7.66 -1.31 24.95
CA ARG A 308 7.53 -2.18 23.76
C ARG A 308 8.58 -3.28 23.78
N MET A 309 9.82 -2.94 24.13
CA MET A 309 10.93 -3.89 24.21
C MET A 309 10.65 -4.95 25.28
N ILE A 310 10.25 -4.56 26.49
CA ILE A 310 9.90 -5.49 27.57
C ILE A 310 8.77 -6.42 27.13
N ARG A 311 7.67 -5.88 26.59
CA ARG A 311 6.56 -6.69 26.08
C ARG A 311 7.01 -7.66 24.98
N SER A 312 7.88 -7.21 24.08
CA SER A 312 8.42 -8.07 23.00
C SER A 312 9.34 -9.15 23.56
N TYR A 313 10.11 -8.85 24.60
CA TYR A 313 11.00 -9.81 25.27
C TYR A 313 10.20 -10.97 25.88
N TYR A 314 9.16 -10.63 26.66
CA TYR A 314 8.24 -11.60 27.25
C TYR A 314 7.45 -12.35 26.16
N GLY A 315 6.86 -11.60 25.23
CA GLY A 315 6.05 -12.16 24.15
C GLY A 315 6.80 -13.11 23.23
N SER A 316 8.08 -12.87 22.97
CA SER A 316 8.93 -13.79 22.19
C SER A 316 9.26 -15.09 22.88
N ARG A 317 9.00 -15.19 24.19
CA ARG A 317 9.30 -16.36 25.04
C ARG A 317 8.05 -17.10 25.52
N GLY A 318 6.91 -16.76 24.98
CA GLY A 318 5.63 -17.43 25.26
C GLY A 318 4.69 -16.66 26.19
N TYR A 319 5.09 -15.55 26.75
CA TYR A 319 4.29 -14.75 27.67
C TYR A 319 3.49 -13.67 26.90
N ALA A 320 2.54 -14.11 26.10
CA ALA A 320 1.79 -13.23 25.19
C ALA A 320 0.90 -12.20 25.91
N ASP A 321 0.48 -12.49 27.12
CA ASP A 321 -0.38 -11.62 27.93
C ASP A 321 0.42 -10.69 28.86
N ALA A 322 1.74 -10.62 28.67
CA ALA A 322 2.58 -9.73 29.48
C ALA A 322 2.17 -8.26 29.31
N LEU A 323 1.84 -7.62 30.40
CA LEU A 323 1.47 -6.21 30.49
C LEU A 323 2.58 -5.45 31.24
N VAL A 324 2.86 -4.26 30.75
CA VAL A 324 3.82 -3.35 31.38
C VAL A 324 3.12 -2.03 31.63
N GLN A 325 3.00 -1.67 32.89
CA GLN A 325 2.51 -0.39 33.36
C GLN A 325 3.68 0.46 33.83
N VAL A 326 3.65 1.75 33.54
CA VAL A 326 4.70 2.68 33.93
C VAL A 326 4.17 3.53 35.09
N ASP A 327 4.77 3.33 36.26
CA ASP A 327 4.53 4.17 37.43
C ASP A 327 5.65 5.23 37.50
N MET A 328 5.24 6.50 37.62
CA MET A 328 6.14 7.64 37.66
C MET A 328 5.90 8.44 38.92
N ARG A 329 6.95 8.58 39.75
CA ARG A 329 6.86 9.26 41.04
C ARG A 329 7.83 10.45 41.06
N ASP A 330 7.27 11.62 41.32
CA ASP A 330 8.09 12.82 41.53
C ASP A 330 8.75 12.74 42.90
N VAL A 331 10.06 12.83 42.93
CA VAL A 331 10.86 12.79 44.16
C VAL A 331 11.17 14.20 44.66
N SER A 332 11.45 15.09 43.69
CA SER A 332 11.67 16.51 43.92
C SER A 332 11.35 17.28 42.64
N PRO A 333 11.21 18.61 42.70
CA PRO A 333 10.98 19.39 41.48
C PRO A 333 12.06 19.09 40.42
N GLY A 334 11.63 18.61 39.25
CA GLY A 334 12.51 18.27 38.14
C GLY A 334 13.18 16.88 38.24
N MET A 335 12.83 16.04 39.22
CA MET A 335 13.34 14.68 39.32
C MET A 335 12.23 13.64 39.45
N VAL A 336 12.31 12.59 38.65
CA VAL A 336 11.32 11.51 38.58
C VAL A 336 11.96 10.14 38.70
N VAL A 337 11.33 9.25 39.45
CA VAL A 337 11.61 7.82 39.49
C VAL A 337 10.63 7.11 38.58
N ILE A 338 11.13 6.20 37.76
CA ILE A 338 10.33 5.42 36.83
C ILE A 338 10.35 3.96 37.20
N VAL A 339 9.18 3.38 37.39
CA VAL A 339 9.03 1.97 37.77
C VAL A 339 8.20 1.28 36.68
N PHE A 340 8.79 0.29 36.01
CA PHE A 340 8.06 -0.57 35.09
C PHE A 340 7.44 -1.73 35.88
N GLN A 341 6.15 -1.68 36.12
CA GLN A 341 5.38 -2.74 36.78
C GLN A 341 4.97 -3.78 35.74
N ILE A 342 5.47 -5.01 35.88
CA ILE A 342 5.31 -6.06 34.90
C ILE A 342 4.32 -7.10 35.44
N THR A 343 3.24 -7.34 34.70
CA THR A 343 2.35 -8.48 34.94
C THR A 343 2.68 -9.52 33.88
N GLU A 344 3.42 -10.57 34.25
CA GLU A 344 4.05 -11.51 33.34
C GLU A 344 3.04 -12.39 32.58
N GLY A 345 1.91 -12.72 33.21
CA GLY A 345 0.90 -13.61 32.65
C GLY A 345 1.34 -15.08 32.63
N ARG A 346 0.65 -15.89 31.80
CA ARG A 346 0.96 -17.32 31.64
C ARG A 346 1.80 -17.54 30.38
N ARG A 347 2.61 -18.62 30.43
CA ARG A 347 3.35 -19.05 29.23
C ARG A 347 2.45 -19.90 28.33
N TYR A 348 2.41 -19.56 27.06
CA TYR A 348 1.61 -20.24 26.06
C TYR A 348 2.47 -20.95 25.00
N ARG A 349 1.90 -22.01 24.41
CA ARG A 349 2.38 -22.65 23.19
C ARG A 349 1.43 -22.33 22.04
N VAL A 350 1.91 -22.45 20.83
CA VAL A 350 1.09 -22.31 19.62
C VAL A 350 0.14 -23.50 19.53
N GLY A 351 -1.15 -23.22 19.46
CA GLY A 351 -2.19 -24.19 19.18
C GLY A 351 -2.40 -24.36 17.69
N LYS A 352 -3.60 -24.12 17.21
CA LYS A 352 -3.95 -24.19 15.78
C LYS A 352 -3.59 -22.88 15.08
N VAL A 353 -3.24 -23.00 13.79
CA VAL A 353 -3.12 -21.85 12.90
C VAL A 353 -4.31 -21.87 11.96
N ASN A 354 -5.27 -21.00 12.20
CA ASN A 354 -6.52 -20.89 11.46
C ASN A 354 -6.39 -19.80 10.41
N ILE A 355 -6.69 -20.12 9.16
CA ILE A 355 -6.62 -19.17 8.03
C ILE A 355 -8.03 -19.02 7.46
N GLN A 356 -8.47 -17.79 7.25
CA GLN A 356 -9.80 -17.45 6.74
C GLN A 356 -9.71 -16.33 5.69
N GLY A 357 -10.63 -16.35 4.72
CA GLY A 357 -10.73 -15.34 3.68
C GLY A 357 -9.91 -15.63 2.41
N ASN A 358 -9.17 -16.73 2.37
CA ASN A 358 -8.40 -17.17 1.22
C ASN A 358 -9.24 -18.09 0.31
N THR A 359 -9.98 -17.50 -0.60
CA THR A 359 -10.84 -18.22 -1.55
C THR A 359 -10.09 -18.68 -2.81
N VAL A 360 -9.03 -17.98 -3.19
CA VAL A 360 -8.19 -18.23 -4.35
C VAL A 360 -6.80 -18.72 -3.95
N THR A 361 -6.17 -18.06 -2.99
CA THR A 361 -4.80 -18.38 -2.55
C THR A 361 -4.79 -19.67 -1.74
N GLN A 362 -3.96 -20.62 -2.13
CA GLN A 362 -3.83 -21.89 -1.42
C GLN A 362 -3.31 -21.68 0.00
N ASP A 363 -3.82 -22.45 0.94
CA ASP A 363 -3.46 -22.39 2.37
C ASP A 363 -1.92 -22.49 2.59
N LYS A 364 -1.24 -23.36 1.85
CA LYS A 364 0.22 -23.50 1.92
C LYS A 364 0.99 -22.20 1.63
N VAL A 365 0.44 -21.32 0.77
CA VAL A 365 1.07 -20.04 0.40
C VAL A 365 1.05 -19.06 1.56
N ILE A 366 -0.02 -19.06 2.32
CA ILE A 366 -0.16 -18.22 3.52
C ILE A 366 0.63 -18.83 4.67
N ARG A 367 0.47 -20.12 4.89
CA ARG A 367 1.09 -20.84 6.02
C ARG A 367 2.61 -20.77 6.02
N ARG A 368 3.27 -20.82 4.84
CA ARG A 368 4.73 -20.69 4.74
C ARG A 368 5.29 -19.33 5.16
N GLU A 369 4.43 -18.30 5.22
CA GLU A 369 4.80 -16.97 5.71
C GLU A 369 4.61 -16.82 7.23
N VAL A 370 4.00 -17.81 7.89
CA VAL A 370 3.78 -17.84 9.34
C VAL A 370 4.99 -18.50 10.00
N PRO A 371 5.78 -17.78 10.79
CA PRO A 371 6.95 -18.37 11.45
C PRO A 371 6.60 -19.24 12.65
N MET A 372 5.39 -19.13 13.21
CA MET A 372 4.91 -19.91 14.35
C MET A 372 4.41 -21.28 13.92
N GLN A 373 4.94 -22.36 14.52
CA GLN A 373 4.51 -23.73 14.28
C GLN A 373 3.71 -24.26 15.48
N PRO A 374 2.66 -25.10 15.28
CA PRO A 374 1.94 -25.74 16.36
C PRO A 374 2.89 -26.48 17.32
N GLY A 375 2.69 -26.27 18.63
CA GLY A 375 3.51 -26.87 19.69
C GLY A 375 4.74 -26.06 20.12
N GLU A 376 5.21 -25.12 19.32
CA GLU A 376 6.31 -24.22 19.68
C GLU A 376 5.88 -23.18 20.75
N PRO A 377 6.81 -22.56 21.47
CA PRO A 377 6.48 -21.42 22.32
C PRO A 377 5.78 -20.32 21.51
N TYR A 378 4.67 -19.80 22.02
CA TYR A 378 3.94 -18.73 21.36
C TYR A 378 4.78 -17.46 21.32
N ASN A 379 4.95 -16.87 20.15
CA ASN A 379 5.71 -15.66 19.97
C ASN A 379 4.82 -14.53 19.44
N SER A 380 4.41 -13.61 20.30
CA SER A 380 3.54 -12.48 19.89
C SER A 380 4.22 -11.50 18.92
N VAL A 381 5.56 -11.45 18.87
CA VAL A 381 6.29 -10.63 17.88
C VAL A 381 6.13 -11.20 16.48
N ASP A 382 5.88 -12.50 16.37
CA ASP A 382 5.68 -13.17 15.09
C ASP A 382 4.29 -12.91 14.50
N GLU A 383 3.31 -12.43 15.27
CA GLU A 383 2.05 -11.91 14.73
C GLU A 383 2.30 -10.73 13.79
N ASP A 384 3.08 -9.74 14.24
CA ASP A 384 3.48 -8.58 13.44
C ASP A 384 4.36 -8.98 12.26
N THR A 385 5.25 -9.95 12.48
CA THR A 385 6.13 -10.48 11.42
C THR A 385 5.32 -11.18 10.34
N THR A 386 4.33 -12.00 10.72
CA THR A 386 3.39 -12.66 9.81
C THR A 386 2.59 -11.63 9.02
N SER A 387 2.01 -10.63 9.72
CA SER A 387 1.25 -9.57 9.07
C SER A 387 2.09 -8.81 8.03
N ARG A 388 3.33 -8.43 8.37
CA ARG A 388 4.26 -7.77 7.43
C ARG A 388 4.62 -8.66 6.25
N ARG A 389 4.92 -9.95 6.45
CA ARG A 389 5.25 -10.88 5.37
C ARG A 389 4.09 -11.05 4.41
N LEU A 390 2.87 -11.27 4.93
CA LEU A 390 1.66 -11.40 4.12
C LEU A 390 1.30 -10.12 3.36
N LYS A 391 1.50 -8.94 3.96
CA LYS A 391 1.35 -7.66 3.24
C LYS A 391 2.39 -7.49 2.14
N ASN A 392 3.63 -7.93 2.36
CA ASN A 392 4.74 -7.80 1.40
C ASN A 392 4.60 -8.68 0.17
N ILE A 393 3.95 -9.85 0.26
CA ILE A 393 3.66 -10.66 -0.93
C ILE A 393 2.62 -10.02 -1.84
N ASN A 394 1.87 -9.01 -1.32
CA ASN A 394 0.97 -8.17 -2.09
C ASN A 394 -0.23 -8.91 -2.73
N TYR A 395 -0.72 -9.98 -2.07
CA TYR A 395 -1.91 -10.72 -2.52
C TYR A 395 -3.19 -10.27 -1.82
N PHE A 396 -3.06 -9.46 -0.77
CA PHE A 396 -4.13 -9.08 0.14
C PHE A 396 -4.25 -7.57 0.31
N ASP A 397 -5.47 -7.04 0.32
CA ASP A 397 -5.76 -5.65 0.69
C ASP A 397 -5.85 -5.48 2.21
N GLY A 398 -6.27 -6.54 2.92
CA GLY A 398 -6.35 -6.59 4.37
C GLY A 398 -5.69 -7.85 4.92
N VAL A 399 -4.91 -7.70 5.99
CA VAL A 399 -4.32 -8.81 6.74
C VAL A 399 -4.43 -8.49 8.21
N GLN A 400 -5.16 -9.33 8.93
CA GLN A 400 -5.27 -9.29 10.38
C GLN A 400 -4.74 -10.60 10.95
N VAL A 401 -3.81 -10.49 11.89
CA VAL A 401 -3.23 -11.61 12.63
C VAL A 401 -3.49 -11.38 14.10
N SER A 402 -4.06 -12.35 14.78
CA SER A 402 -4.38 -12.26 16.21
C SER A 402 -4.28 -13.61 16.90
N GLY A 403 -3.85 -13.59 18.16
CA GLY A 403 -3.90 -14.76 19.00
C GLY A 403 -5.19 -14.82 19.81
N SER A 404 -5.78 -16.01 19.95
CA SER A 404 -6.91 -16.27 20.83
C SER A 404 -6.64 -17.47 21.74
N PRO A 405 -7.30 -17.55 22.92
CA PRO A 405 -7.22 -18.73 23.75
C PRO A 405 -7.63 -19.99 22.96
N SER A 406 -6.87 -21.07 23.07
CA SER A 406 -7.22 -22.38 22.51
C SER A 406 -8.17 -23.13 23.43
N THR A 407 -8.86 -24.14 22.91
CA THR A 407 -9.62 -25.10 23.71
C THR A 407 -8.72 -25.92 24.64
N GLN A 408 -7.43 -26.04 24.32
CA GLN A 408 -6.44 -26.73 25.15
C GLN A 408 -5.76 -25.74 26.10
N ALA A 409 -5.76 -26.03 27.39
CA ALA A 409 -5.13 -25.19 28.39
C ALA A 409 -3.61 -25.02 28.13
N GLY A 410 -3.09 -23.81 28.22
CA GLY A 410 -1.70 -23.48 27.96
C GLY A 410 -1.35 -23.31 26.46
N TYR A 411 -2.34 -23.39 25.59
CA TYR A 411 -2.18 -23.13 24.16
C TYR A 411 -2.93 -21.88 23.73
N ARG A 412 -2.43 -21.25 22.66
CA ARG A 412 -3.04 -20.08 22.04
C ARG A 412 -3.11 -20.30 20.54
N ASP A 413 -4.29 -20.13 19.96
CA ASP A 413 -4.50 -20.31 18.52
C ASP A 413 -4.13 -19.01 17.79
N VAL A 414 -3.55 -19.14 16.60
CA VAL A 414 -3.21 -18.02 15.71
C VAL A 414 -4.29 -17.93 14.64
N ASN A 415 -5.03 -16.83 14.63
CA ASN A 415 -6.07 -16.58 13.65
C ASN A 415 -5.59 -15.55 12.62
N LEU A 416 -5.64 -15.94 11.36
CA LEU A 416 -5.32 -15.10 10.21
C LEU A 416 -6.60 -14.85 9.43
N LEU A 417 -6.98 -13.59 9.33
CA LEU A 417 -8.05 -13.14 8.44
C LEU A 417 -7.41 -12.34 7.32
N VAL A 418 -7.61 -12.78 6.08
CA VAL A 418 -7.07 -12.14 4.89
C VAL A 418 -8.20 -11.71 3.96
N ASN A 419 -8.01 -10.58 3.28
CA ASN A 419 -8.90 -10.09 2.24
C ASN A 419 -8.13 -10.07 0.93
N GLU A 420 -8.48 -10.97 0.00
CA GLU A 420 -7.76 -11.15 -1.25
C GLU A 420 -8.01 -10.02 -2.23
N LYS A 421 -6.99 -9.66 -2.99
CA LYS A 421 -7.10 -8.70 -4.08
C LYS A 421 -6.75 -9.31 -5.42
N LYS A 422 -7.00 -8.56 -6.49
CA LYS A 422 -6.57 -8.94 -7.83
C LYS A 422 -5.04 -8.93 -7.90
N THR A 423 -4.46 -10.05 -8.32
CA THR A 423 -2.99 -10.26 -8.41
C THR A 423 -2.47 -10.26 -9.84
N GLY A 424 -3.38 -10.20 -10.83
CA GLY A 424 -3.06 -10.07 -12.23
C GLY A 424 -3.14 -8.61 -12.69
N SER A 425 -2.23 -8.20 -13.56
CA SER A 425 -2.22 -6.90 -14.21
C SER A 425 -1.87 -7.04 -15.68
N ILE A 426 -2.53 -6.23 -16.51
CA ILE A 426 -2.20 -6.05 -17.91
C ILE A 426 -1.94 -4.55 -18.07
N SER A 427 -0.78 -4.21 -18.63
CA SER A 427 -0.44 -2.84 -18.97
C SER A 427 0.04 -2.77 -20.41
N PHE A 428 -0.44 -1.80 -21.14
CA PHE A 428 -0.03 -1.52 -22.50
C PHE A 428 0.15 -0.01 -22.69
N GLY A 429 0.97 0.35 -23.65
CA GLY A 429 1.24 1.75 -23.94
C GLY A 429 2.20 1.90 -25.10
N ALA A 430 2.49 3.14 -25.44
CA ALA A 430 3.54 3.50 -26.37
C ALA A 430 4.45 4.55 -25.76
N GLY A 431 5.72 4.49 -26.08
CA GLY A 431 6.73 5.45 -25.67
C GLY A 431 7.58 5.89 -26.86
N PHE A 432 8.26 7.03 -26.67
CA PHE A 432 9.25 7.52 -27.60
C PHE A 432 10.56 7.70 -26.84
N SER A 433 11.64 7.23 -27.40
CA SER A 433 12.99 7.49 -26.92
C SER A 433 13.93 7.84 -28.09
N SER A 434 15.00 8.57 -27.79
CA SER A 434 16.03 8.88 -28.79
C SER A 434 16.86 7.66 -29.21
N ILE A 435 16.72 6.53 -28.51
CA ILE A 435 17.45 5.29 -28.76
C ILE A 435 16.54 4.29 -29.49
N ASP A 436 15.37 4.00 -28.93
CA ASP A 436 14.45 2.96 -29.42
C ASP A 436 13.42 3.51 -30.41
N SER A 437 13.46 4.82 -30.74
CA SER A 437 12.42 5.49 -31.54
C SER A 437 11.04 5.32 -30.91
N ILE A 438 10.01 4.96 -31.68
CA ILE A 438 8.67 4.68 -31.19
C ILE A 438 8.59 3.20 -30.82
N VAL A 439 8.22 2.92 -29.58
CA VAL A 439 8.05 1.57 -29.04
C VAL A 439 6.67 1.39 -28.42
N GLY A 440 5.92 0.40 -28.90
CA GLY A 440 4.74 -0.12 -28.23
C GLY A 440 5.11 -1.23 -27.25
N TYR A 441 4.41 -1.32 -26.12
CA TYR A 441 4.62 -2.40 -25.16
C TYR A 441 3.32 -2.99 -24.63
N LEU A 442 3.35 -4.28 -24.34
CA LEU A 442 2.32 -5.04 -23.64
C LEU A 442 3.01 -5.85 -22.54
N ASN A 443 2.60 -5.64 -21.29
CA ASN A 443 3.07 -6.44 -20.15
C ASN A 443 1.86 -7.12 -19.52
N LEU A 444 1.97 -8.42 -19.30
CA LEU A 444 1.06 -9.22 -18.51
C LEU A 444 1.82 -9.79 -17.33
N GLU A 445 1.33 -9.56 -16.13
CA GLU A 445 1.93 -10.06 -14.90
C GLU A 445 0.86 -10.71 -14.02
N GLN A 446 1.15 -11.90 -13.48
CA GLN A 446 0.35 -12.58 -12.47
C GLN A 446 1.26 -13.00 -11.32
N THR A 447 1.11 -12.35 -10.16
CA THR A 447 2.01 -12.55 -9.02
C THR A 447 1.60 -13.73 -8.11
N ASN A 448 0.36 -14.18 -8.18
CA ASN A 448 -0.14 -15.37 -7.48
C ASN A 448 -0.54 -16.45 -8.51
N PHE A 449 0.41 -16.80 -9.38
CA PHE A 449 0.18 -17.75 -10.47
C PHE A 449 0.15 -19.20 -9.96
N ASP A 450 -0.59 -20.05 -10.66
CA ASP A 450 -0.67 -21.50 -10.42
C ASP A 450 -0.73 -22.22 -11.77
N ILE A 451 0.39 -22.69 -12.25
CA ILE A 451 0.49 -23.39 -13.54
C ILE A 451 -0.37 -24.67 -13.58
N SER A 452 -0.66 -25.26 -12.42
CA SER A 452 -1.43 -26.51 -12.30
C SER A 452 -2.94 -26.31 -12.26
N ASN A 453 -3.43 -25.06 -12.20
CA ASN A 453 -4.85 -24.75 -12.01
C ASN A 453 -5.46 -23.91 -13.17
N PRO A 454 -5.60 -24.49 -14.38
CA PRO A 454 -6.21 -23.78 -15.51
C PRO A 454 -7.68 -23.41 -15.26
N LYS A 455 -8.44 -24.24 -14.54
CA LYS A 455 -9.85 -23.99 -14.21
C LYS A 455 -10.02 -22.78 -13.27
N GLY A 456 -9.06 -22.51 -12.41
CA GLY A 456 -9.00 -21.33 -11.55
C GLY A 456 -8.32 -20.11 -12.18
N PHE A 457 -8.25 -20.04 -13.52
CA PHE A 457 -7.55 -18.99 -14.28
C PHE A 457 -6.07 -18.87 -13.87
N PHE A 458 -5.41 -20.02 -13.65
CA PHE A 458 -4.01 -20.11 -13.27
C PHE A 458 -3.65 -19.28 -12.01
N ARG A 459 -4.48 -19.33 -10.96
CA ARG A 459 -4.25 -18.54 -9.73
C ARG A 459 -4.23 -19.42 -8.49
N GLY A 460 -3.41 -19.00 -7.51
CA GLY A 460 -3.48 -19.50 -6.15
C GLY A 460 -2.23 -20.15 -5.56
N ALA A 461 -1.24 -20.57 -6.37
CA ALA A 461 -0.05 -21.28 -5.86
C ALA A 461 1.10 -20.37 -5.42
N GLY A 462 1.00 -19.06 -5.64
CA GLY A 462 2.02 -18.10 -5.26
C GLY A 462 3.25 -18.07 -6.17
N GLN A 463 3.17 -18.67 -7.35
CA GLN A 463 4.14 -18.50 -8.41
C GLN A 463 4.02 -17.11 -9.03
N ARG A 464 5.04 -16.69 -9.78
CA ARG A 464 5.04 -15.43 -10.54
C ARG A 464 5.18 -15.73 -12.01
N PHE A 465 4.22 -15.30 -12.78
CA PHE A 465 4.23 -15.38 -14.24
C PHE A 465 4.33 -13.97 -14.80
N GLY A 466 5.18 -13.79 -15.81
CA GLY A 466 5.33 -12.54 -16.54
C GLY A 466 5.48 -12.79 -18.03
N MET A 467 4.76 -12.00 -18.84
CA MET A 467 4.95 -11.92 -20.29
C MET A 467 5.13 -10.46 -20.68
N GLN A 468 6.17 -10.18 -21.43
CA GLN A 468 6.49 -8.85 -21.94
C GLN A 468 6.64 -8.91 -23.44
N LEU A 469 6.03 -7.97 -24.11
CA LEU A 469 6.17 -7.74 -25.54
C LEU A 469 6.49 -6.27 -25.76
N ARG A 470 7.57 -6.00 -26.49
CA ARG A 470 7.93 -4.67 -26.98
C ARG A 470 8.18 -4.73 -28.47
N ILE A 471 7.56 -3.83 -29.18
CA ILE A 471 7.70 -3.75 -30.65
C ILE A 471 7.90 -2.28 -31.02
N GLY A 472 8.97 -2.02 -31.70
CA GLY A 472 9.33 -0.72 -32.26
C GLY A 472 10.16 -0.90 -33.53
N ASN A 473 10.55 0.21 -34.12
CA ASN A 473 11.38 0.21 -35.33
C ASN A 473 12.78 -0.37 -35.07
N GLU A 474 13.37 0.02 -33.92
CA GLU A 474 14.73 -0.32 -33.55
C GLU A 474 14.82 -1.49 -32.54
N ARG A 475 13.66 -2.05 -32.18
CA ARG A 475 13.61 -3.08 -31.14
C ARG A 475 12.40 -3.99 -31.28
N ARG A 476 12.65 -5.28 -31.18
CA ARG A 476 11.60 -6.30 -30.92
C ARG A 476 12.05 -7.16 -29.75
N ASP A 477 11.22 -7.28 -28.72
CA ASP A 477 11.58 -8.01 -27.48
C ASP A 477 10.33 -8.74 -26.99
N PHE A 478 10.42 -10.05 -26.96
CA PHE A 478 9.41 -10.93 -26.38
C PHE A 478 10.05 -11.74 -25.26
N LYS A 479 9.43 -11.73 -24.10
CA LYS A 479 9.91 -12.48 -22.93
C LYS A 479 8.78 -13.10 -22.16
N VAL A 480 8.94 -14.38 -21.80
CA VAL A 480 8.07 -15.11 -20.87
C VAL A 480 8.91 -15.59 -19.70
N SER A 481 8.39 -15.41 -18.48
CA SER A 481 9.07 -15.83 -17.26
C SER A 481 8.11 -16.51 -16.29
N LEU A 482 8.61 -17.55 -15.62
CA LEU A 482 7.91 -18.26 -14.54
C LEU A 482 8.87 -18.41 -13.36
N VAL A 483 8.43 -18.02 -12.16
CA VAL A 483 9.23 -18.14 -10.94
C VAL A 483 8.42 -18.80 -9.84
N GLU A 484 8.93 -19.91 -9.31
CA GLU A 484 8.46 -20.54 -8.07
C GLU A 484 9.33 -20.01 -6.90
N PRO A 485 8.80 -19.13 -6.03
CA PRO A 485 9.60 -18.50 -4.96
C PRO A 485 9.90 -19.44 -3.77
N TRP A 486 9.19 -20.58 -3.66
CA TRP A 486 9.35 -21.55 -2.58
C TRP A 486 9.58 -22.95 -3.13
N PHE A 487 10.58 -23.10 -3.98
CA PHE A 487 10.93 -24.37 -4.59
C PHE A 487 11.29 -25.43 -3.53
N LEU A 488 10.70 -26.60 -3.66
CA LEU A 488 10.81 -27.70 -2.68
C LEU A 488 10.38 -27.31 -1.25
N GLY A 489 9.45 -26.35 -1.10
CA GLY A 489 8.99 -25.90 0.21
C GLY A 489 10.01 -25.10 1.03
N LYS A 490 11.14 -24.72 0.42
CA LYS A 490 12.20 -23.94 1.05
C LYS A 490 12.21 -22.52 0.50
N ARG A 491 12.82 -21.57 1.23
CA ARG A 491 13.07 -20.20 0.73
C ARG A 491 14.18 -20.23 -0.34
N LEU A 492 13.85 -20.86 -1.45
CA LEU A 492 14.70 -21.05 -2.60
C LEU A 492 13.84 -20.78 -3.83
N SER A 493 14.16 -19.76 -4.63
CA SER A 493 13.41 -19.47 -5.85
C SER A 493 14.01 -20.21 -7.01
N LEU A 494 13.18 -20.95 -7.75
CA LEU A 494 13.50 -21.50 -9.08
C LEU A 494 12.79 -20.63 -10.11
N GLY A 495 13.51 -20.13 -11.10
CA GLY A 495 12.92 -19.34 -12.18
C GLY A 495 13.38 -19.81 -13.53
N THR A 496 12.51 -19.66 -14.54
CA THR A 496 12.79 -19.91 -15.94
C THR A 496 12.40 -18.70 -16.75
N GLU A 497 13.19 -18.38 -17.75
CA GLU A 497 12.90 -17.30 -18.72
C GLU A 497 13.12 -17.83 -20.14
N LEU A 498 12.23 -17.47 -21.06
CA LEU A 498 12.37 -17.63 -22.50
C LEU A 498 12.26 -16.27 -23.14
N TYR A 499 13.10 -15.98 -24.11
CA TYR A 499 13.11 -14.68 -24.74
C TYR A 499 13.54 -14.76 -26.22
N TYR A 500 13.04 -13.77 -26.96
CA TYR A 500 13.45 -13.41 -28.30
C TYR A 500 13.68 -11.90 -28.31
N ARG A 501 14.80 -11.43 -28.86
CA ARG A 501 15.18 -10.03 -28.93
C ARG A 501 15.85 -9.73 -30.24
N ASP A 502 15.37 -8.69 -30.93
CA ASP A 502 16.10 -8.00 -32.00
C ASP A 502 16.45 -6.61 -31.51
N LEU A 503 17.70 -6.26 -31.62
CA LEU A 503 18.30 -5.04 -31.12
C LEU A 503 19.01 -4.33 -32.26
N LEU A 504 18.27 -3.55 -33.06
CA LEU A 504 18.75 -2.85 -34.26
C LEU A 504 19.46 -1.53 -33.92
N TYR A 505 19.24 -1.00 -32.73
CA TYR A 505 19.75 0.28 -32.25
C TYR A 505 21.17 0.22 -31.66
N LEU A 506 21.80 -0.95 -31.65
CA LEU A 506 23.11 -1.11 -30.97
C LEU A 506 24.25 -0.53 -31.77
N SER A 507 24.18 -0.58 -33.08
CA SER A 507 25.19 -0.10 -34.04
C SER A 507 24.52 0.17 -35.37
N ASP A 508 25.15 1.07 -36.17
CA ASP A 508 24.78 1.29 -37.58
C ASP A 508 25.41 0.26 -38.50
N GLU A 509 26.37 -0.53 -38.01
CA GLU A 509 27.16 -1.50 -38.77
C GLU A 509 26.65 -2.93 -38.68
N TYR A 510 25.84 -3.23 -37.65
CA TYR A 510 25.31 -4.58 -37.47
C TYR A 510 24.04 -4.59 -36.66
N ASP A 511 23.17 -5.54 -36.96
CA ASP A 511 22.01 -5.92 -36.16
C ASP A 511 22.31 -7.11 -35.27
N GLN A 512 21.71 -7.13 -34.06
CA GLN A 512 21.89 -8.24 -33.14
C GLN A 512 20.55 -8.87 -32.77
N GLY A 513 20.44 -10.18 -33.06
CA GLY A 513 19.35 -11.03 -32.63
C GLY A 513 19.76 -11.95 -31.49
N ASN A 514 18.84 -12.17 -30.53
CA ASN A 514 19.04 -13.14 -29.45
C ASN A 514 17.79 -13.99 -29.26
N VAL A 515 17.90 -15.29 -29.36
CA VAL A 515 16.85 -16.23 -28.98
C VAL A 515 17.36 -17.24 -27.98
N GLY A 516 16.67 -17.40 -26.88
CA GLY A 516 17.19 -18.32 -25.85
C GLY A 516 16.31 -18.42 -24.60
N GLY A 517 16.90 -19.10 -23.61
CA GLY A 517 16.29 -19.24 -22.33
C GLY A 517 17.30 -19.39 -21.20
N SER A 518 16.82 -19.17 -20.00
CA SER A 518 17.61 -19.39 -18.80
C SER A 518 16.81 -20.07 -17.69
N VAL A 519 17.54 -20.78 -16.84
CA VAL A 519 17.03 -21.35 -15.59
C VAL A 519 17.90 -20.85 -14.46
N PHE A 520 17.30 -20.36 -13.38
CA PHE A 520 18.06 -19.89 -12.26
C PHE A 520 17.53 -20.37 -10.92
N ILE A 521 18.45 -20.49 -9.98
CA ILE A 521 18.15 -20.70 -8.56
C ILE A 521 18.65 -19.50 -7.78
N ARG A 522 17.79 -18.95 -6.91
CA ARG A 522 18.12 -17.82 -6.06
C ARG A 522 17.83 -18.13 -4.60
N ARG A 523 18.83 -18.01 -3.73
CA ARG A 523 18.75 -18.20 -2.29
C ARG A 523 19.01 -16.91 -1.54
N PRO A 524 18.08 -16.44 -0.66
CA PRO A 524 18.36 -15.31 0.22
C PRO A 524 19.48 -15.65 1.21
N LEU A 525 20.38 -14.66 1.44
CA LEU A 525 21.41 -14.69 2.47
C LEU A 525 21.12 -13.58 3.48
N GLY A 526 20.64 -13.96 4.66
CA GLY A 526 20.18 -13.00 5.66
C GLY A 526 18.96 -12.19 5.21
N ARG A 527 18.88 -10.94 5.69
CA ARG A 527 17.73 -10.03 5.42
C ARG A 527 17.95 -9.14 4.20
N LYS A 528 19.18 -8.94 3.78
CA LYS A 528 19.57 -7.89 2.81
C LYS A 528 20.33 -8.41 1.59
N GLY A 529 20.63 -9.70 1.52
CA GLY A 529 21.39 -10.26 0.42
C GLY A 529 20.79 -11.52 -0.17
N TYR A 530 21.27 -11.88 -1.37
CA TYR A 530 20.99 -13.16 -1.99
C TYR A 530 22.13 -13.59 -2.93
N VAL A 531 22.21 -14.90 -3.15
CA VAL A 531 23.02 -15.52 -4.22
C VAL A 531 22.08 -16.06 -5.27
N LYS A 532 22.44 -15.86 -6.55
CA LYS A 532 21.74 -16.41 -7.71
C LYS A 532 22.75 -17.18 -8.56
N ALA A 533 22.44 -18.41 -8.88
CA ALA A 533 23.10 -19.22 -9.90
C ALA A 533 22.14 -19.35 -11.09
N GLU A 534 22.65 -19.12 -12.30
CA GLU A 534 21.87 -19.11 -13.54
C GLU A 534 22.61 -19.91 -14.60
N TYR A 535 21.90 -20.78 -15.29
CA TYR A 535 22.32 -21.36 -16.55
C TYR A 535 21.53 -20.72 -17.67
N ARG A 536 22.23 -20.31 -18.74
CA ARG A 536 21.67 -19.67 -19.93
C ARG A 536 22.14 -20.40 -21.16
N PHE A 537 21.21 -20.62 -22.07
CA PHE A 537 21.45 -21.14 -23.41
C PHE A 537 20.77 -20.22 -24.41
N GLU A 538 21.54 -19.66 -25.33
CA GLU A 538 21.03 -18.70 -26.32
C GLU A 538 21.80 -18.82 -27.62
N GLN A 539 21.10 -18.58 -28.74
CA GLN A 539 21.69 -18.27 -30.02
C GLN A 539 21.77 -16.74 -30.16
N VAL A 540 22.90 -16.26 -30.54
CA VAL A 540 23.14 -14.84 -30.85
C VAL A 540 23.47 -14.74 -32.32
N SER A 541 22.67 -13.99 -33.10
CA SER A 541 22.90 -13.70 -34.51
C SER A 541 23.42 -12.28 -34.65
N ILE A 542 24.48 -12.13 -35.36
CA ILE A 542 25.05 -10.82 -35.75
C ILE A 542 24.97 -10.74 -37.27
N ASP A 543 24.14 -9.83 -37.77
CA ASP A 543 24.02 -9.55 -39.20
C ASP A 543 24.71 -8.23 -39.50
N VAL A 544 25.83 -8.29 -40.21
CA VAL A 544 26.64 -7.12 -40.53
C VAL A 544 26.15 -6.47 -41.82
N ASP A 545 25.70 -5.22 -41.70
CA ASP A 545 25.26 -4.42 -42.83
C ASP A 545 26.43 -3.90 -43.69
N SER A 546 26.14 -3.16 -44.72
CA SER A 546 27.05 -2.67 -45.78
C SER A 546 28.27 -1.91 -45.22
N VAL A 547 29.26 -2.64 -44.73
CA VAL A 547 30.54 -2.08 -44.22
C VAL A 547 31.66 -2.22 -45.23
N PRO A 548 32.70 -1.37 -45.18
CA PRO A 548 33.88 -1.50 -46.03
C PRO A 548 34.58 -2.86 -45.86
N PRO A 549 35.20 -3.42 -46.93
CA PRO A 549 35.87 -4.72 -46.83
C PRO A 549 37.03 -4.83 -45.82
N ALA A 550 37.57 -3.69 -45.39
CA ALA A 550 38.59 -3.63 -44.36
C ALA A 550 38.06 -3.54 -42.93
N SER A 551 36.75 -3.54 -42.75
CA SER A 551 36.12 -3.44 -41.44
C SER A 551 36.29 -4.71 -40.63
N LEU A 552 36.61 -4.54 -39.35
CA LEU A 552 36.67 -5.65 -38.38
C LEU A 552 35.31 -6.23 -38.03
N PHE A 553 34.20 -5.51 -38.30
CA PHE A 553 32.85 -6.02 -38.08
C PHE A 553 32.52 -7.24 -38.93
N LEU A 554 33.15 -7.39 -40.14
CA LEU A 554 32.98 -8.56 -41.00
C LEU A 554 33.43 -9.88 -40.34
N MET A 555 34.29 -9.81 -39.33
CA MET A 555 34.75 -11.00 -38.58
C MET A 555 33.75 -11.42 -37.52
N GLU A 556 32.77 -10.57 -37.22
CA GLU A 556 31.75 -10.81 -36.20
C GLU A 556 30.43 -11.32 -36.80
N ASP A 557 30.30 -11.36 -38.13
CA ASP A 557 29.11 -11.79 -38.86
C ASP A 557 28.86 -13.29 -38.63
N GLY A 558 27.61 -13.65 -38.30
CA GLY A 558 27.16 -15.01 -38.16
C GLY A 558 26.36 -15.35 -36.91
N ASP A 559 26.09 -16.62 -36.77
CA ASP A 559 25.34 -17.20 -35.66
C ASP A 559 26.26 -17.85 -34.63
N PHE A 560 26.04 -17.54 -33.36
CA PHE A 560 26.83 -18.04 -32.24
C PHE A 560 25.93 -18.73 -31.20
N ILE A 561 26.23 -19.95 -30.85
CA ILE A 561 25.58 -20.63 -29.72
C ILE A 561 26.35 -20.30 -28.44
N LYS A 562 25.69 -19.73 -27.48
CA LYS A 562 26.23 -19.42 -26.17
C LYS A 562 25.57 -20.26 -25.08
N SER A 563 26.41 -21.05 -24.38
CA SER A 563 26.03 -21.81 -23.22
C SER A 563 26.83 -21.30 -22.01
N ALA A 564 26.16 -20.73 -21.00
CA ALA A 564 26.84 -20.00 -19.94
C ALA A 564 26.26 -20.32 -18.55
N ILE A 565 27.14 -20.35 -17.55
CA ILE A 565 26.78 -20.35 -16.13
C ILE A 565 27.19 -19.01 -15.50
N ALA A 566 26.27 -18.39 -14.79
CA ALA A 566 26.50 -17.16 -14.04
C ALA A 566 26.24 -17.37 -12.55
N LEU A 567 27.14 -16.88 -11.72
CA LEU A 567 26.98 -16.78 -10.27
C LEU A 567 26.99 -15.31 -9.89
N SER A 568 26.01 -14.87 -9.12
CA SER A 568 25.94 -13.49 -8.65
C SER A 568 25.56 -13.40 -7.19
N TYR A 569 26.18 -12.46 -6.48
CA TYR A 569 25.84 -12.06 -5.13
C TYR A 569 25.35 -10.62 -5.12
N VAL A 570 24.22 -10.37 -4.50
CA VAL A 570 23.65 -9.02 -4.36
C VAL A 570 23.37 -8.74 -2.90
N PHE A 571 23.83 -7.60 -2.42
CA PHE A 571 23.51 -7.03 -1.12
C PHE A 571 22.76 -5.72 -1.32
N ASP A 572 21.61 -5.52 -0.65
CA ASP A 572 20.80 -4.30 -0.75
C ASP A 572 20.27 -3.88 0.63
N SER A 573 20.77 -2.74 1.11
CA SER A 573 20.40 -2.14 2.39
C SER A 573 19.68 -0.81 2.24
N ARG A 574 19.25 -0.47 1.02
CA ARG A 574 18.52 0.78 0.76
C ARG A 574 17.19 0.82 1.51
N ASP A 575 16.79 2.00 1.94
CA ASP A 575 15.54 2.25 2.63
C ASP A 575 14.31 2.18 1.69
N SER A 576 14.52 2.39 0.39
CA SER A 576 13.51 2.27 -0.66
C SER A 576 14.12 1.72 -1.95
N ASN A 577 13.37 0.90 -2.69
CA ASN A 577 13.78 0.43 -4.01
C ASN A 577 13.47 1.44 -5.13
N ILE A 578 12.52 2.36 -4.90
CA ILE A 578 12.02 3.32 -5.89
C ILE A 578 12.71 4.67 -5.73
N LEU A 579 12.73 5.22 -4.52
CA LEU A 579 13.34 6.49 -4.20
C LEU A 579 14.24 6.32 -2.96
N PRO A 580 15.43 5.73 -3.13
CA PRO A 580 16.36 5.52 -2.02
C PRO A 580 16.94 6.84 -1.52
N ARG A 581 16.92 7.03 -0.21
CA ARG A 581 17.49 8.19 0.47
C ARG A 581 18.74 7.83 1.27
N ARG A 582 18.82 6.57 1.73
CA ARG A 582 19.93 6.05 2.55
C ARG A 582 20.19 4.59 2.24
N GLY A 583 21.40 4.17 2.53
CA GLY A 583 21.82 2.79 2.38
C GLY A 583 22.68 2.57 1.14
N HIS A 584 22.96 1.33 0.86
CA HIS A 584 23.81 0.95 -0.27
C HIS A 584 23.34 -0.36 -0.90
N ARG A 585 23.65 -0.51 -2.16
CA ARG A 585 23.52 -1.76 -2.90
C ARG A 585 24.86 -2.10 -3.51
N ALA A 586 25.26 -3.37 -3.42
CA ALA A 586 26.46 -3.90 -4.05
C ALA A 586 26.11 -5.19 -4.78
N SER A 587 26.71 -5.42 -5.93
CA SER A 587 26.60 -6.70 -6.65
C SER A 587 27.96 -7.13 -7.20
N LEU A 588 28.21 -8.42 -7.08
CA LEU A 588 29.36 -9.12 -7.68
C LEU A 588 28.81 -10.22 -8.57
N GLY A 589 29.37 -10.37 -9.77
CA GLY A 589 28.98 -11.38 -10.73
C GLY A 589 30.21 -12.02 -11.38
N ALA A 590 30.09 -13.32 -11.62
CA ALA A 590 31.02 -14.08 -12.44
C ALA A 590 30.23 -14.93 -13.41
N THR A 591 30.55 -14.87 -14.69
CA THR A 591 29.94 -15.67 -15.75
C THR A 591 31.02 -16.41 -16.50
N MET A 592 30.77 -17.66 -16.85
CA MET A 592 31.60 -18.48 -17.69
C MET A 592 30.75 -19.01 -18.84
N ALA A 593 31.13 -18.79 -20.05
CA ALA A 593 30.52 -19.32 -21.24
C ALA A 593 31.50 -20.28 -21.94
N GLY A 594 30.96 -21.33 -22.57
CA GLY A 594 31.74 -22.28 -23.34
C GLY A 594 32.51 -23.31 -22.51
N GLY A 595 33.62 -23.77 -22.99
CA GLY A 595 34.45 -24.82 -22.41
C GLY A 595 33.65 -26.12 -22.25
N ILE A 596 33.54 -26.62 -21.04
CA ILE A 596 32.76 -27.83 -20.74
C ILE A 596 31.23 -27.72 -20.98
N LEU A 597 30.74 -26.50 -21.11
CA LEU A 597 29.32 -26.23 -21.36
C LEU A 597 28.96 -26.29 -22.86
N GLY A 598 30.00 -26.31 -23.75
CA GLY A 598 29.82 -26.28 -25.18
C GLY A 598 29.38 -24.92 -25.72
N GLY A 599 29.14 -24.86 -27.01
CA GLY A 599 28.82 -23.61 -27.72
C GLY A 599 30.03 -23.03 -28.46
N ASP A 600 29.83 -21.87 -29.12
CA ASP A 600 30.83 -21.21 -29.97
C ASP A 600 31.56 -20.09 -29.21
N VAL A 601 31.11 -19.76 -27.99
CA VAL A 601 31.59 -18.63 -27.20
C VAL A 601 32.34 -19.13 -25.97
N ASP A 602 33.65 -18.95 -25.94
CA ASP A 602 34.55 -19.32 -24.85
C ASP A 602 35.07 -18.09 -24.10
N THR A 603 34.28 -17.59 -23.11
CA THR A 603 34.59 -16.36 -22.37
C THR A 603 34.36 -16.52 -20.88
N TYR A 604 35.05 -15.66 -20.11
CA TYR A 604 34.65 -15.38 -18.72
C TYR A 604 34.42 -13.89 -18.55
N THR A 605 33.44 -13.56 -17.70
CA THR A 605 33.08 -12.19 -17.34
C THR A 605 33.07 -12.02 -15.85
N LEU A 606 33.76 -11.02 -15.33
CA LEU A 606 33.73 -10.60 -13.94
C LEU A 606 33.11 -9.21 -13.85
N SER A 607 32.14 -9.01 -13.00
CA SER A 607 31.47 -7.75 -12.81
C SER A 607 31.33 -7.37 -11.34
N ALA A 608 31.53 -6.08 -11.05
CA ALA A 608 31.29 -5.50 -9.74
C ALA A 608 30.56 -4.18 -9.90
N SER A 609 29.51 -3.96 -9.13
CA SER A 609 28.84 -2.66 -9.10
C SER A 609 28.40 -2.29 -7.69
N GLY A 610 28.38 -1.00 -7.41
CA GLY A 610 27.99 -0.47 -6.11
C GLY A 610 27.31 0.88 -6.25
N THR A 611 26.31 1.10 -5.39
CA THR A 611 25.62 2.39 -5.27
C THR A 611 25.44 2.71 -3.81
N LYS A 612 25.68 3.94 -3.39
CA LYS A 612 25.47 4.39 -2.02
C LYS A 612 24.75 5.72 -2.01
N HIS A 613 23.77 5.83 -1.09
CA HIS A 613 22.94 7.01 -0.92
C HIS A 613 23.13 7.59 0.47
N TRP A 614 23.27 8.92 0.55
CA TRP A 614 23.32 9.69 1.80
C TRP A 614 22.24 10.77 1.76
N SER A 615 21.53 10.90 2.85
CA SER A 615 20.62 12.02 3.05
C SER A 615 21.39 13.16 3.72
N LEU A 616 21.54 14.25 3.02
CA LEU A 616 22.20 15.48 3.45
C LEU A 616 21.17 16.47 4.04
N PRO A 617 21.61 17.58 4.69
CA PRO A 617 20.73 18.69 5.07
C PRO A 617 19.94 19.23 3.86
N TRP A 618 18.82 19.91 4.15
CA TRP A 618 17.88 20.48 3.16
C TRP A 618 17.22 19.49 2.21
N ASP A 619 17.10 18.23 2.64
CA ASP A 619 16.46 17.17 1.87
C ASP A 619 17.21 16.78 0.58
N ILE A 620 18.51 17.09 0.51
CA ILE A 620 19.39 16.71 -0.59
C ILE A 620 19.80 15.25 -0.42
N ILE A 621 19.83 14.50 -1.51
CA ILE A 621 20.30 13.11 -1.54
C ILE A 621 21.56 13.08 -2.40
N LEU A 622 22.68 12.66 -1.80
CA LEU A 622 23.89 12.37 -2.53
C LEU A 622 23.89 10.90 -2.92
N ASN A 623 24.03 10.64 -4.21
CA ASN A 623 24.16 9.31 -4.78
C ASN A 623 25.54 9.15 -5.42
N VAL A 624 26.26 8.11 -5.02
CA VAL A 624 27.52 7.71 -5.65
C VAL A 624 27.35 6.30 -6.16
N ASN A 625 27.63 6.10 -7.44
CA ASN A 625 27.61 4.78 -8.05
C ASN A 625 28.90 4.50 -8.80
N GLY A 626 29.23 3.22 -8.94
CA GLY A 626 30.37 2.75 -9.71
C GLY A 626 30.10 1.34 -10.25
N SER A 627 30.64 1.06 -11.41
CA SER A 627 30.59 -0.26 -12.04
C SER A 627 31.91 -0.56 -12.74
N ALA A 628 32.36 -1.79 -12.66
CA ALA A 628 33.50 -2.31 -13.38
C ALA A 628 33.16 -3.71 -13.91
N THR A 629 33.51 -3.97 -15.15
CA THR A 629 33.31 -5.26 -15.80
C THR A 629 34.54 -5.59 -16.61
N VAL A 630 35.00 -6.83 -16.53
CA VAL A 630 36.07 -7.41 -17.31
C VAL A 630 35.52 -8.64 -18.00
N VAL A 631 35.70 -8.74 -19.29
CA VAL A 631 35.45 -9.94 -20.08
C VAL A 631 36.73 -10.32 -20.80
N ASP A 632 37.03 -11.62 -20.83
CA ASP A 632 38.16 -12.09 -21.64
C ASP A 632 37.86 -13.49 -22.21
N ALA A 633 38.54 -13.85 -23.28
CA ALA A 633 38.38 -15.13 -23.91
C ALA A 633 39.18 -16.20 -23.16
N LEU A 634 38.58 -17.38 -22.98
CA LEU A 634 39.28 -18.58 -22.53
C LEU A 634 40.00 -19.23 -23.70
N SER A 635 39.41 -19.12 -24.90
CA SER A 635 40.02 -19.47 -26.18
C SER A 635 39.46 -18.58 -27.29
N GLY A 636 40.26 -18.31 -28.34
CA GLY A 636 39.86 -17.45 -29.45
C GLY A 636 39.79 -15.97 -29.10
N THR A 637 38.77 -15.25 -29.53
CA THR A 637 38.57 -13.82 -29.32
C THR A 637 37.25 -13.57 -28.59
N VAL A 638 37.15 -12.43 -27.91
CA VAL A 638 35.87 -12.01 -27.29
C VAL A 638 34.95 -11.49 -28.39
N PRO A 639 33.80 -12.14 -28.67
CA PRO A 639 32.83 -11.66 -29.67
C PRO A 639 32.28 -10.29 -29.31
N ILE A 640 31.84 -9.51 -30.32
CA ILE A 640 31.40 -8.13 -30.14
C ILE A 640 30.26 -8.00 -29.17
N PHE A 641 29.35 -8.94 -29.12
CA PHE A 641 28.19 -8.95 -28.19
C PHE A 641 28.57 -9.24 -26.74
N GLU A 642 29.80 -9.70 -26.45
CA GLU A 642 30.33 -9.87 -25.08
C GLU A 642 31.15 -8.65 -24.65
N ARG A 643 31.69 -7.86 -25.61
CA ARG A 643 32.52 -6.69 -25.29
C ARG A 643 31.74 -5.62 -24.54
N GLN A 644 32.46 -4.82 -23.81
CA GLN A 644 31.94 -3.74 -22.99
C GLN A 644 31.93 -2.42 -23.72
N PHE A 645 30.82 -1.72 -23.69
CA PHE A 645 30.65 -0.42 -24.34
C PHE A 645 30.29 0.64 -23.29
N ILE A 646 30.84 1.83 -23.41
CA ILE A 646 30.57 3.00 -22.59
C ILE A 646 30.04 4.13 -23.51
N GLY A 647 29.25 5.03 -22.93
CA GLY A 647 28.57 6.13 -23.62
C GLY A 647 27.07 6.08 -23.37
N GLY A 648 26.40 7.24 -23.42
CA GLY A 648 24.99 7.41 -23.20
C GLY A 648 24.61 7.67 -21.74
N ALA A 649 23.31 7.88 -21.52
CA ALA A 649 22.75 8.37 -20.27
C ALA A 649 23.00 7.49 -19.04
N ARG A 650 23.31 6.20 -19.23
CA ARG A 650 23.49 5.23 -18.14
C ARG A 650 24.93 4.96 -17.72
N SER A 651 25.89 5.38 -18.51
CA SER A 651 27.32 5.20 -18.22
C SER A 651 28.08 6.54 -18.25
N LEU A 652 28.30 7.12 -19.40
CA LEU A 652 29.03 8.38 -19.59
C LEU A 652 28.12 9.39 -20.32
N ARG A 653 27.51 10.31 -19.58
CA ARG A 653 26.64 11.37 -20.11
C ARG A 653 27.48 12.35 -20.98
N GLY A 654 26.85 12.86 -22.04
CA GLY A 654 27.53 13.76 -22.98
C GLY A 654 28.22 13.05 -24.15
N PHE A 655 28.25 11.72 -24.14
CA PHE A 655 28.66 10.88 -25.24
C PHE A 655 27.47 10.12 -25.82
N GLU A 656 27.53 9.79 -27.11
CA GLU A 656 26.51 8.94 -27.73
C GLU A 656 26.50 7.54 -27.15
N LEU A 657 25.41 6.80 -27.41
CA LEU A 657 25.24 5.45 -26.88
C LEU A 657 26.33 4.55 -27.46
N ARG A 658 27.08 3.85 -26.60
CA ARG A 658 28.13 2.89 -26.98
C ARG A 658 29.31 3.46 -27.76
N ASP A 659 29.48 4.76 -27.88
CA ASP A 659 30.46 5.41 -28.77
C ASP A 659 31.84 5.60 -28.14
N VAL A 660 32.07 5.15 -26.92
CA VAL A 660 33.37 5.31 -26.24
C VAL A 660 34.11 3.98 -26.17
N GLY A 661 35.31 3.95 -26.70
CA GLY A 661 36.18 2.78 -26.68
C GLY A 661 37.04 2.63 -27.94
N PRO A 662 37.70 1.48 -28.15
CA PRO A 662 38.41 1.15 -29.39
C PRO A 662 37.47 1.24 -30.59
N ARG A 663 38.02 1.74 -31.73
CA ARG A 663 37.24 1.99 -32.95
C ARG A 663 37.76 1.15 -34.13
N ASP A 664 36.86 0.76 -34.98
CA ASP A 664 37.16 0.23 -36.29
C ASP A 664 37.73 1.33 -37.18
N LEU A 665 38.87 1.08 -37.79
CA LEU A 665 39.54 2.08 -38.61
C LEU A 665 38.83 2.33 -39.95
N ALA A 666 38.04 1.38 -40.42
CA ALA A 666 37.36 1.47 -41.70
C ALA A 666 36.05 2.25 -41.61
N THR A 667 35.31 2.11 -40.51
CA THR A 667 33.99 2.74 -40.29
C THR A 667 34.06 3.91 -39.30
N GLY A 668 35.01 3.92 -38.40
CA GLY A 668 35.13 4.87 -37.29
C GLY A 668 34.27 4.52 -36.08
N SER A 669 33.47 3.45 -36.15
CA SER A 669 32.52 3.06 -35.11
C SER A 669 33.16 2.25 -33.98
N ALA A 670 32.58 2.29 -32.80
CA ALA A 670 33.14 1.64 -31.62
C ALA A 670 33.04 0.11 -31.70
N LEU A 671 34.15 -0.57 -31.44
CA LEU A 671 34.24 -2.04 -31.38
C LEU A 671 34.01 -2.60 -29.97
N GLY A 672 33.86 -1.73 -28.97
CA GLY A 672 33.84 -2.15 -27.57
C GLY A 672 35.21 -2.58 -27.07
N GLY A 673 35.31 -2.82 -25.77
CA GLY A 673 36.54 -3.25 -25.10
C GLY A 673 36.30 -4.41 -24.14
N ASN A 674 37.40 -5.07 -23.74
CA ASN A 674 37.32 -6.18 -22.81
C ASN A 674 37.14 -5.72 -21.34
N THR A 675 37.44 -4.46 -21.06
CA THR A 675 37.32 -3.90 -19.72
C THR A 675 36.63 -2.54 -19.78
N ALA A 676 35.66 -2.36 -18.94
CA ALA A 676 34.97 -1.10 -18.75
C ALA A 676 34.82 -0.78 -17.26
N ALA A 677 35.09 0.47 -16.90
CA ALA A 677 34.83 0.99 -15.56
C ALA A 677 34.30 2.41 -15.65
N PHE A 678 33.28 2.73 -14.90
CA PHE A 678 32.71 4.08 -14.78
C PHE A 678 32.11 4.33 -13.42
N GLY A 679 31.97 5.60 -13.10
CA GLY A 679 31.28 6.02 -11.87
C GLY A 679 30.60 7.36 -12.09
N SER A 680 29.61 7.63 -11.23
CA SER A 680 28.96 8.93 -11.20
C SER A 680 28.65 9.39 -9.77
N VAL A 681 28.55 10.70 -9.62
CA VAL A 681 28.15 11.39 -8.40
C VAL A 681 26.98 12.30 -8.76
N GLU A 682 25.89 12.14 -8.08
CA GLU A 682 24.64 12.87 -8.34
C GLU A 682 24.05 13.48 -7.07
#